data_a8c28f7fce49660a54f10ff1046d5586
#
_entry.id   a8c28f7fce49660a54f10ff1046d5586
#
_cell.length_a   1.000
_cell.length_b   1.000
_cell.length_c   1.000
_cell.angle_alpha   90.00
_cell.angle_beta   90.00
_cell.angle_gamma   90.00
#
_symmetry.space_group_name_H-M   'P 1'
#
loop_
_entity.id
_entity.type
_entity.pdbx_description
1 polymer ?
#
loop_
_entity_poly.entity_id
_entity_poly.type
_entity_poly.pdbx_seq_one_letter_code
_entity_poly.pdbx_strand_id
1 'polypeptide(L)'
;MTRSIRLALRLLPLACTALPSLARAQTSCPGVASGAVTTTARQWPAPLDRLVTLHEREVSLRDALDRLAAAARVRLAYSADLLPLDRRVCAVYRSVAVGTALTELLEGVAVEPVVADSDRVVLAPASALQAAAAPGPPLTRRTDVLERVVVTGTVNGSAQRAVPVALDVIDGRELQRRDARSLSNVLNGAVPGVWVWEQSPTSLLASYASIRGASSFGLSYPKVYIDGIEVANSLLITALDVESVDHVEVIRGPQGAALYGADAISGVVNIVTRHDGVDGGAPHAELQTGAGMAGSIYAPSGVLTQRHSMMLRTGSGVGSASLGLSASTLGDFIPDAFDHRFTINGTGRRVARSTIISGIVRFLAEDAASPPSPLLATVAGDDSLAAPPAGDSAVHQSVRQYTLGGTATVRQGDGWTHTAVIGVDGYSLNDASAFGTPFTSAADSALRAARGSAVRGTARLSTVAQLRTWNRLAGAVTLALEHSAVREANRLPTTFGPESPPGEYGVTERTERSRSNTGLIGQLNGSFRDILFLSGGVRFEHSAGTADVDRNSTLPMFGAAFVQDLGRAALKFRVAYGKGIRPAETTIRTTSWMGMRGSEAASNLSPEEQSGVEAGADLLVGRTLGFHLTRFDQLASGLIQPVAVSSSGPGPGGGGGGGGSGGSGPGGGGGGPNDGGRIAYELQNVGEITNRGWEISGSVGAHGLSVSTAYAIVDSRVRRLADRYTGDLRPGDRMLEVPERTLSATATYARGPWSASVTGSRAFDWVNYDRLALADAVESGDRPPRDLIGAQLRSFWRLYPGVNRLRANLSYDLRRALSLVATADNLLDHQFGEPDNVTVLPGRTIAGGLRARF
;
A
#
# COMPACT_ATOMS: atom_id res chain seq x y z
N MET A 1 12.58 18.11 21.84
CA MET A 1 13.60 18.04 20.76
C MET A 1 14.75 17.16 21.22
N THR A 2 14.68 15.88 20.90
CA THR A 2 15.68 14.88 21.28
C THR A 2 17.01 15.11 20.56
N ARG A 3 18.12 14.69 21.17
CA ARG A 3 19.50 14.87 20.61
C ARG A 3 19.66 14.38 19.17
N SER A 4 18.88 13.40 18.75
CA SER A 4 18.95 12.80 17.40
C SER A 4 18.49 13.74 16.28
N ILE A 5 17.46 14.55 16.50
CA ILE A 5 16.97 15.52 15.51
C ILE A 5 17.92 16.72 15.42
N ARG A 6 18.57 17.10 16.50
CA ARG A 6 19.60 18.14 16.47
C ARG A 6 20.85 17.74 15.68
N LEU A 7 21.14 16.44 15.59
CA LEU A 7 22.27 15.93 14.79
C LEU A 7 21.94 15.95 13.29
N ALA A 8 20.71 15.59 12.92
CA ALA A 8 20.27 15.62 11.52
C ALA A 8 20.20 17.05 10.95
N LEU A 9 19.73 18.00 11.76
CA LEU A 9 19.69 19.42 11.38
C LEU A 9 21.09 20.10 11.35
N ARG A 10 22.09 19.57 12.06
CA ARG A 10 23.46 20.09 12.01
C ARG A 10 24.29 19.55 10.85
N LEU A 11 23.88 18.45 10.21
CA LEU A 11 24.55 17.87 9.05
C LEU A 11 24.12 18.49 7.71
N LEU A 12 22.99 19.21 7.67
CA LEU A 12 22.53 19.88 6.45
C LEU A 12 23.50 20.93 5.88
N PRO A 13 24.18 21.79 6.68
CA PRO A 13 25.12 22.76 6.11
C PRO A 13 26.45 22.17 5.62
N LEU A 14 26.80 20.94 6.04
CA LEU A 14 28.06 20.32 5.56
C LEU A 14 27.93 19.62 4.21
N ALA A 15 26.72 19.25 3.78
CA ALA A 15 26.49 18.64 2.46
C ALA A 15 26.54 19.65 1.31
N CYS A 16 26.38 20.95 1.59
CA CYS A 16 26.39 22.00 0.59
C CYS A 16 27.82 22.53 0.23
N THR A 17 28.84 22.17 0.99
CA THR A 17 30.20 22.72 0.79
C THR A 17 31.19 21.81 0.05
N ALA A 18 30.74 20.59 -0.35
CA ALA A 18 31.59 19.61 -1.02
C ALA A 18 31.17 19.28 -2.47
N LEU A 19 30.53 20.19 -3.17
CA LEU A 19 30.30 20.05 -4.61
C LEU A 19 31.47 20.66 -5.37
N PRO A 20 32.27 19.85 -6.10
CA PRO A 20 33.21 20.42 -7.06
C PRO A 20 32.40 21.14 -8.16
N SER A 21 32.90 22.29 -8.57
CA SER A 21 32.38 23.06 -9.70
C SER A 21 32.36 22.17 -10.95
N LEU A 22 31.23 21.54 -11.24
CA LEU A 22 31.01 20.85 -12.50
C LEU A 22 30.70 21.89 -13.56
N ALA A 23 31.63 22.01 -14.48
CA ALA A 23 31.48 22.80 -15.69
C ALA A 23 30.22 22.42 -16.42
N ARG A 24 29.41 23.43 -16.75
CA ARG A 24 28.25 23.31 -17.64
C ARG A 24 28.73 22.81 -18.99
N ALA A 25 28.54 21.52 -19.28
CA ALA A 25 28.47 21.06 -20.66
C ALA A 25 27.10 21.49 -21.20
N GLN A 26 27.03 22.60 -21.89
CA GLN A 26 25.91 22.94 -22.76
C GLN A 26 25.92 21.95 -23.90
N THR A 27 25.10 20.92 -23.85
CA THR A 27 24.76 20.11 -25.01
C THR A 27 23.81 20.93 -25.90
N SER A 28 24.40 21.79 -26.74
CA SER A 28 23.65 22.37 -27.86
C SER A 28 23.26 21.24 -28.81
N CYS A 29 21.97 21.14 -29.19
CA CYS A 29 21.55 20.27 -30.27
C CYS A 29 22.39 20.51 -31.50
N PRO A 30 23.00 19.47 -32.12
CA PRO A 30 23.75 19.63 -33.34
C PRO A 30 22.86 20.28 -34.41
N GLY A 31 23.39 21.35 -35.03
CA GLY A 31 22.73 21.98 -36.16
C GLY A 31 22.58 20.96 -37.28
N VAL A 32 21.44 21.01 -38.02
CA VAL A 32 21.15 20.14 -39.16
C VAL A 32 22.38 20.09 -40.09
N ALA A 33 23.18 19.05 -39.97
CA ALA A 33 24.21 18.77 -40.97
C ALA A 33 23.51 18.20 -42.19
N SER A 34 23.35 19.03 -43.21
CA SER A 34 23.00 18.62 -44.57
C SER A 34 24.23 17.95 -45.16
N GLY A 35 24.43 16.68 -44.86
CA GLY A 35 25.54 15.91 -45.36
C GLY A 35 25.18 14.43 -45.37
N ALA A 36 25.13 13.83 -46.52
CA ALA A 36 24.98 12.42 -46.72
C ALA A 36 26.10 11.67 -45.97
N VAL A 37 25.77 11.09 -44.84
CA VAL A 37 26.62 10.10 -44.20
C VAL A 37 26.25 8.77 -44.85
N THR A 38 27.14 8.24 -45.68
CA THR A 38 27.14 6.87 -46.25
C THR A 38 27.47 5.89 -45.13
N THR A 39 26.50 5.60 -44.31
CA THR A 39 26.40 4.34 -43.59
C THR A 39 25.49 3.44 -44.39
N THR A 40 25.87 2.19 -44.59
CA THR A 40 25.10 1.14 -45.26
C THR A 40 23.67 1.20 -44.77
N ALA A 41 22.76 1.68 -45.63
CA ALA A 41 21.39 1.95 -45.29
C ALA A 41 20.73 0.62 -44.88
N ARG A 42 20.50 0.43 -43.59
CA ARG A 42 19.70 -0.68 -43.05
C ARG A 42 18.31 -0.53 -43.67
N GLN A 43 17.88 -1.50 -44.46
CA GLN A 43 16.52 -1.53 -44.95
C GLN A 43 15.57 -1.85 -43.78
N TRP A 44 14.71 -0.92 -43.46
CA TRP A 44 13.74 -1.11 -42.42
C TRP A 44 12.46 -1.76 -42.95
N PRO A 45 11.89 -2.78 -42.30
CA PRO A 45 10.57 -3.30 -42.65
C PRO A 45 9.48 -2.29 -42.31
N ALA A 46 8.34 -2.31 -43.01
CA ALA A 46 7.19 -1.52 -42.66
C ALA A 46 6.66 -1.91 -41.25
N PRO A 47 6.31 -0.93 -40.38
CA PRO A 47 6.15 0.51 -40.59
C PRO A 47 7.40 1.35 -40.22
N LEU A 48 8.53 0.74 -39.91
CA LEU A 48 9.78 1.43 -39.56
C LEU A 48 10.45 2.15 -40.76
N ASP A 49 10.06 1.82 -41.99
CA ASP A 49 10.48 2.46 -43.25
C ASP A 49 9.76 3.81 -43.51
N ARG A 50 8.70 4.13 -42.78
CA ARG A 50 7.95 5.39 -42.95
C ARG A 50 8.83 6.58 -42.65
N LEU A 51 8.77 7.59 -43.55
CA LEU A 51 9.54 8.80 -43.40
C LEU A 51 8.86 9.79 -42.47
N VAL A 52 9.61 10.34 -41.54
CA VAL A 52 9.10 11.32 -40.58
C VAL A 52 9.94 12.60 -40.60
N THR A 53 9.25 13.70 -40.36
CA THR A 53 9.85 15.01 -40.16
C THR A 53 9.45 15.52 -38.79
N LEU A 54 10.44 15.81 -37.93
CA LEU A 54 10.26 16.30 -36.56
C LEU A 54 11.24 17.44 -36.30
N HIS A 55 10.83 18.46 -35.58
CA HIS A 55 11.67 19.61 -35.20
C HIS A 55 11.51 19.87 -33.69
N GLU A 56 11.98 18.93 -32.89
CA GLU A 56 11.86 19.05 -31.42
C GLU A 56 13.25 19.18 -30.81
N ARG A 57 13.45 20.23 -30.05
CA ARG A 57 14.72 20.49 -29.36
C ARG A 57 14.50 20.43 -27.84
N GLU A 58 15.36 19.73 -27.15
CA GLU A 58 15.34 19.64 -25.69
C GLU A 58 13.99 19.15 -25.10
N VAL A 59 13.38 18.15 -25.71
CA VAL A 59 12.18 17.46 -25.20
C VAL A 59 12.55 16.20 -24.43
N SER A 60 11.66 15.69 -23.58
CA SER A 60 11.87 14.40 -22.92
C SER A 60 11.86 13.26 -23.96
N LEU A 61 12.59 12.19 -23.69
CA LEU A 61 12.55 11.00 -24.55
C LEU A 61 11.12 10.48 -24.72
N ARG A 62 10.31 10.56 -23.67
CA ARG A 62 8.89 10.21 -23.71
C ARG A 62 8.16 11.07 -24.75
N ASP A 63 8.27 12.39 -24.65
CA ASP A 63 7.61 13.30 -25.58
C ASP A 63 8.14 13.14 -27.02
N ALA A 64 9.45 12.87 -27.18
CA ALA A 64 10.05 12.60 -28.47
C ALA A 64 9.48 11.29 -29.08
N LEU A 65 9.37 10.23 -28.30
CA LEU A 65 8.81 8.95 -28.74
C LEU A 65 7.31 9.09 -29.07
N ASP A 66 6.53 9.78 -28.24
CA ASP A 66 5.11 10.01 -28.48
C ASP A 66 4.86 10.85 -29.77
N ARG A 67 5.67 11.90 -29.98
CA ARG A 67 5.59 12.72 -31.19
C ARG A 67 6.06 12.00 -32.44
N LEU A 68 7.13 11.20 -32.31
CA LEU A 68 7.60 10.34 -33.39
C LEU A 68 6.54 9.31 -33.78
N ALA A 69 5.92 8.68 -32.79
CA ALA A 69 4.84 7.72 -32.98
C ALA A 69 3.64 8.34 -33.68
N ALA A 70 3.24 9.56 -33.26
CA ALA A 70 2.15 10.31 -33.85
C ALA A 70 2.44 10.74 -35.28
N ALA A 71 3.66 11.26 -35.56
CA ALA A 71 4.07 11.69 -36.91
C ALA A 71 4.17 10.50 -37.88
N ALA A 72 4.68 9.38 -37.41
CA ALA A 72 4.79 8.14 -38.21
C ALA A 72 3.47 7.36 -38.32
N ARG A 73 2.46 7.71 -37.55
CA ARG A 73 1.22 6.94 -37.37
C ARG A 73 1.50 5.49 -36.97
N VAL A 74 2.50 5.30 -36.07
CA VAL A 74 2.82 4.02 -35.46
C VAL A 74 2.49 4.06 -33.96
N ARG A 75 2.26 2.90 -33.39
CA ARG A 75 2.09 2.74 -31.95
C ARG A 75 3.38 2.15 -31.39
N LEU A 76 4.02 2.91 -30.50
CA LEU A 76 5.18 2.46 -29.76
C LEU A 76 4.70 1.82 -28.46
N ALA A 77 5.10 0.57 -28.24
CA ALA A 77 4.94 -0.12 -26.97
C ALA A 77 6.33 -0.36 -26.36
N TYR A 78 6.51 0.09 -25.12
CA TYR A 78 7.75 -0.08 -24.37
C TYR A 78 7.47 -0.19 -22.88
N SER A 79 8.35 -0.90 -22.18
CA SER A 79 8.37 -0.87 -20.72
C SER A 79 9.04 0.42 -20.24
N ALA A 80 8.37 1.16 -19.38
CA ALA A 80 8.94 2.37 -18.78
C ALA A 80 10.26 2.09 -18.03
N ASP A 81 10.43 0.87 -17.54
CA ASP A 81 11.62 0.43 -16.81
C ASP A 81 12.84 0.19 -17.72
N LEU A 82 12.62 0.09 -19.03
CA LEU A 82 13.69 -0.16 -20.00
C LEU A 82 14.24 1.12 -20.61
N LEU A 83 13.53 2.26 -20.45
CA LEU A 83 13.83 3.51 -21.13
C LEU A 83 14.02 4.66 -20.15
N PRO A 84 15.04 5.49 -20.32
CA PRO A 84 15.23 6.73 -19.55
C PRO A 84 14.28 7.81 -20.10
N LEU A 85 12.99 7.68 -19.81
CA LEU A 85 11.92 8.47 -20.44
C LEU A 85 11.99 9.98 -20.18
N ASP A 86 12.65 10.38 -19.11
CA ASP A 86 12.86 11.78 -18.76
C ASP A 86 14.13 12.37 -19.37
N ARG A 87 14.94 11.54 -20.07
CA ARG A 87 16.15 12.00 -20.78
C ARG A 87 15.79 13.08 -21.79
N ARG A 88 16.49 14.21 -21.77
CA ARG A 88 16.36 15.27 -22.78
C ARG A 88 17.04 14.83 -24.07
N VAL A 89 16.31 14.91 -25.15
CA VAL A 89 16.77 14.51 -26.50
C VAL A 89 16.47 15.59 -27.53
N CYS A 90 17.27 15.57 -28.58
CA CYS A 90 17.03 16.39 -29.75
C CYS A 90 16.47 15.50 -30.86
N ALA A 91 15.19 15.64 -31.16
CA ALA A 91 14.52 14.90 -32.24
C ALA A 91 14.34 15.85 -33.46
N VAL A 92 15.41 16.13 -34.17
CA VAL A 92 15.40 16.99 -35.34
C VAL A 92 15.64 16.13 -36.57
N TYR A 93 14.56 15.71 -37.21
CA TYR A 93 14.57 14.81 -38.38
C TYR A 93 13.90 15.49 -39.56
N ARG A 94 14.49 15.30 -40.73
CA ARG A 94 13.89 15.78 -41.98
C ARG A 94 13.86 14.63 -42.98
N SER A 95 12.68 14.03 -43.14
CA SER A 95 12.44 12.88 -44.05
C SER A 95 13.33 11.66 -43.74
N VAL A 96 13.40 11.28 -42.45
CA VAL A 96 14.19 10.14 -41.95
C VAL A 96 13.27 8.99 -41.65
N ALA A 97 13.72 7.74 -41.94
CA ALA A 97 12.95 6.55 -41.61
C ALA A 97 12.76 6.40 -40.07
N VAL A 98 11.55 6.00 -39.64
CA VAL A 98 11.17 5.80 -38.24
C VAL A 98 12.18 4.92 -37.49
N GLY A 99 12.62 3.82 -38.13
CA GLY A 99 13.60 2.92 -37.55
C GLY A 99 14.97 3.59 -37.28
N THR A 100 15.40 4.47 -38.15
CA THR A 100 16.64 5.25 -37.98
C THR A 100 16.45 6.30 -36.88
N ALA A 101 15.33 7.03 -36.87
CA ALA A 101 15.01 8.01 -35.83
C ALA A 101 14.90 7.36 -34.43
N LEU A 102 14.29 6.18 -34.33
CA LEU A 102 14.23 5.41 -33.07
C LEU A 102 15.62 4.96 -32.63
N THR A 103 16.47 4.49 -33.54
CA THR A 103 17.84 4.06 -33.20
C THR A 103 18.65 5.20 -32.63
N GLU A 104 18.55 6.39 -33.22
CA GLU A 104 19.23 7.60 -32.71
C GLU A 104 18.68 8.06 -31.37
N LEU A 105 17.35 8.12 -31.21
CA LEU A 105 16.71 8.49 -29.92
C LEU A 105 17.06 7.52 -28.80
N LEU A 106 17.27 6.25 -29.14
CA LEU A 106 17.56 5.18 -28.20
C LEU A 106 19.05 4.87 -28.09
N GLU A 107 19.92 5.74 -28.66
CA GLU A 107 21.36 5.56 -28.56
C GLU A 107 21.81 5.50 -27.08
N GLY A 108 22.62 4.47 -26.77
CA GLY A 108 23.04 4.18 -25.39
C GLY A 108 21.99 3.43 -24.52
N VAL A 109 20.83 3.11 -25.06
CA VAL A 109 19.82 2.26 -24.41
C VAL A 109 19.82 0.90 -25.09
N ALA A 110 19.91 -0.18 -24.30
CA ALA A 110 19.99 -1.55 -24.83
C ALA A 110 18.61 -2.08 -25.30
N VAL A 111 17.91 -1.30 -26.14
CA VAL A 111 16.62 -1.69 -26.75
C VAL A 111 16.67 -1.44 -28.25
N GLU A 112 15.94 -2.25 -29.00
CA GLU A 112 15.79 -2.09 -30.44
C GLU A 112 14.31 -2.06 -30.82
N PRO A 113 13.93 -1.32 -31.88
CA PRO A 113 12.57 -1.31 -32.38
C PRO A 113 12.27 -2.59 -33.13
N VAL A 114 11.24 -3.31 -32.67
CA VAL A 114 10.74 -4.55 -33.29
C VAL A 114 9.36 -4.30 -33.86
N VAL A 115 9.15 -4.66 -35.10
CA VAL A 115 7.82 -4.61 -35.72
C VAL A 115 6.97 -5.75 -35.16
N ALA A 116 5.96 -5.42 -34.39
CA ALA A 116 5.00 -6.40 -33.90
C ALA A 116 3.77 -6.49 -34.82
N ASP A 117 3.48 -5.45 -35.61
CA ASP A 117 2.32 -5.39 -36.49
C ASP A 117 2.48 -4.26 -37.53
N SER A 118 1.54 -4.16 -38.49
CA SER A 118 1.55 -3.19 -39.58
C SER A 118 1.63 -1.70 -39.14
N ASP A 119 1.29 -1.39 -37.87
CA ASP A 119 1.37 -0.05 -37.30
C ASP A 119 1.93 -0.05 -35.86
N ARG A 120 2.44 -1.19 -35.39
CA ARG A 120 2.93 -1.34 -34.01
C ARG A 120 4.41 -1.70 -33.98
N VAL A 121 5.15 -0.93 -33.23
CA VAL A 121 6.56 -1.13 -32.95
C VAL A 121 6.75 -1.30 -31.45
N VAL A 122 7.37 -2.40 -31.03
CA VAL A 122 7.74 -2.67 -29.64
C VAL A 122 9.22 -2.34 -29.49
N LEU A 123 9.54 -1.51 -28.50
CA LEU A 123 10.92 -1.31 -28.11
C LEU A 123 11.30 -2.46 -27.16
N ALA A 124 11.92 -3.46 -27.74
CA ALA A 124 12.35 -4.66 -27.02
C ALA A 124 13.85 -4.57 -26.71
N PRO A 125 14.33 -5.21 -25.62
CA PRO A 125 15.75 -5.34 -25.40
C PRO A 125 16.45 -5.99 -26.59
N ALA A 126 17.65 -5.52 -26.91
CA ALA A 126 18.39 -5.92 -28.11
C ALA A 126 18.63 -7.44 -28.28
N SER A 127 18.42 -8.22 -27.21
CA SER A 127 18.50 -9.68 -27.21
C SER A 127 17.21 -10.40 -27.62
N ALA A 128 16.08 -9.68 -27.75
CA ALA A 128 14.79 -10.28 -28.08
C ALA A 128 14.53 -10.43 -29.61
N LEU A 129 15.45 -10.00 -30.45
CA LEU A 129 15.25 -9.80 -31.89
C LEU A 129 15.28 -11.05 -32.74
N GLN A 130 15.70 -12.18 -32.24
CA GLN A 130 15.81 -13.39 -33.08
C GLN A 130 14.55 -14.28 -33.14
N ALA A 131 13.51 -13.96 -32.36
CA ALA A 131 12.31 -14.82 -32.29
C ALA A 131 11.08 -14.32 -33.10
N ALA A 132 11.15 -13.20 -33.80
CA ALA A 132 9.97 -12.59 -34.43
C ALA A 132 10.00 -12.58 -35.95
N ALA A 133 10.12 -13.74 -36.59
CA ALA A 133 10.00 -13.86 -38.03
C ALA A 133 8.91 -14.85 -38.45
N ALA A 134 7.63 -14.37 -38.45
CA ALA A 134 6.57 -14.90 -39.38
C ALA A 134 5.42 -13.86 -39.45
N PRO A 135 4.91 -13.47 -40.64
CA PRO A 135 3.85 -12.49 -40.79
C PRO A 135 2.47 -13.10 -40.51
N GLY A 136 1.82 -12.57 -39.46
CA GLY A 136 0.40 -12.84 -39.17
C GLY A 136 -0.53 -11.79 -39.83
N PRO A 137 -1.84 -12.07 -39.97
CA PRO A 137 -2.80 -11.15 -40.59
C PRO A 137 -2.97 -9.84 -39.84
N PRO A 138 -3.49 -8.77 -40.48
CA PRO A 138 -3.54 -7.40 -39.89
C PRO A 138 -4.41 -7.39 -38.64
N LEU A 139 -3.78 -7.04 -37.53
CA LEU A 139 -4.44 -6.93 -36.24
C LEU A 139 -4.99 -5.52 -36.03
N THR A 140 -6.21 -5.44 -35.53
CA THR A 140 -6.90 -4.19 -35.17
C THR A 140 -6.12 -3.36 -34.14
N ARG A 141 -6.21 -2.03 -34.21
CA ARG A 141 -5.51 -1.09 -33.27
C ARG A 141 -5.81 -1.42 -31.82
N ARG A 142 -4.77 -1.68 -31.03
CA ARG A 142 -4.86 -2.00 -29.60
C ARG A 142 -4.82 -0.74 -28.74
N THR A 143 -5.43 -0.78 -27.58
CA THR A 143 -5.46 0.37 -26.65
C THR A 143 -4.20 0.38 -25.78
N ASP A 144 -3.47 1.49 -25.77
CA ASP A 144 -2.17 1.66 -25.07
C ASP A 144 -2.22 1.29 -23.57
N VAL A 145 -3.38 1.52 -22.93
CA VAL A 145 -3.56 1.17 -21.52
C VAL A 145 -3.44 -0.33 -21.26
N LEU A 146 -3.93 -1.17 -22.17
CA LEU A 146 -3.85 -2.63 -22.03
C LEU A 146 -2.43 -3.18 -22.27
N GLU A 147 -1.55 -2.40 -22.85
CA GLU A 147 -0.16 -2.79 -23.10
C GLU A 147 0.79 -2.40 -21.95
N ARG A 148 0.27 -1.73 -20.92
CA ARG A 148 1.05 -1.41 -19.74
C ARG A 148 1.53 -2.70 -19.08
N VAL A 149 2.83 -2.81 -18.82
CA VAL A 149 3.41 -3.92 -18.08
C VAL A 149 3.14 -3.70 -16.58
N VAL A 150 2.61 -4.70 -15.95
CA VAL A 150 2.37 -4.75 -14.51
C VAL A 150 3.22 -5.85 -13.90
N VAL A 151 3.71 -5.62 -12.71
CA VAL A 151 4.58 -6.55 -11.98
C VAL A 151 3.76 -7.49 -11.10
N THR A 152 2.65 -6.98 -10.58
CA THR A 152 1.71 -7.73 -9.74
C THR A 152 0.69 -8.49 -10.60
N GLY A 153 0.26 -9.66 -10.16
CA GLY A 153 -0.69 -10.50 -10.91
C GLY A 153 -0.04 -11.56 -11.82
N THR A 154 1.28 -11.50 -11.96
CA THR A 154 2.08 -12.54 -12.59
C THR A 154 3.45 -12.61 -11.90
N VAL A 155 4.12 -13.75 -11.95
CA VAL A 155 5.45 -13.91 -11.30
C VAL A 155 6.51 -12.98 -11.94
N ASN A 156 6.33 -12.62 -13.20
CA ASN A 156 7.15 -11.66 -13.94
C ASN A 156 6.23 -10.75 -14.74
N GLY A 157 6.56 -9.47 -14.83
CA GLY A 157 5.71 -8.46 -15.45
C GLY A 157 5.03 -8.89 -16.75
N SER A 158 3.74 -8.65 -16.83
CA SER A 158 2.88 -8.96 -17.98
C SER A 158 2.11 -7.73 -18.43
N ALA A 159 1.73 -7.69 -19.69
CA ALA A 159 0.81 -6.65 -20.15
C ALA A 159 -0.54 -6.77 -19.42
N GLN A 160 -1.11 -5.67 -18.98
CA GLN A 160 -2.40 -5.62 -18.28
C GLN A 160 -3.52 -6.32 -19.07
N ARG A 161 -3.39 -6.35 -20.40
CA ARG A 161 -4.26 -7.12 -21.32
C ARG A 161 -4.39 -8.59 -20.93
N ALA A 162 -3.27 -9.23 -20.58
CA ALA A 162 -3.20 -10.66 -20.29
C ALA A 162 -3.58 -11.02 -18.84
N VAL A 163 -3.69 -10.03 -17.94
CA VAL A 163 -3.98 -10.28 -16.53
C VAL A 163 -5.48 -10.47 -16.31
N PRO A 164 -5.92 -11.65 -15.83
CA PRO A 164 -7.35 -11.94 -15.68
C PRO A 164 -7.94 -11.43 -14.37
N VAL A 165 -7.11 -11.03 -13.40
CA VAL A 165 -7.56 -10.54 -12.08
C VAL A 165 -7.86 -9.04 -12.11
N ALA A 166 -8.68 -8.58 -11.15
CA ALA A 166 -8.89 -7.17 -10.90
C ALA A 166 -7.62 -6.55 -10.31
N LEU A 167 -6.94 -5.76 -11.11
CA LEU A 167 -5.69 -5.10 -10.78
C LEU A 167 -5.83 -3.60 -11.01
N ASP A 168 -5.58 -2.83 -9.98
CA ASP A 168 -5.49 -1.37 -10.05
C ASP A 168 -4.04 -0.94 -10.06
N VAL A 169 -3.71 0.00 -10.92
CA VAL A 169 -2.37 0.58 -11.04
C VAL A 169 -2.49 2.09 -10.91
N ILE A 170 -1.96 2.62 -9.82
CA ILE A 170 -2.02 4.04 -9.49
C ILE A 170 -0.66 4.65 -9.82
N ASP A 171 -0.63 5.52 -10.82
CA ASP A 171 0.59 6.15 -11.30
C ASP A 171 1.17 7.15 -10.28
N GLY A 172 2.50 7.13 -10.07
CA GLY A 172 3.17 8.01 -9.11
C GLY A 172 3.02 9.50 -9.44
N ARG A 173 2.90 9.87 -10.72
CA ARG A 173 2.62 11.26 -11.11
C ARG A 173 1.20 11.69 -10.70
N GLU A 174 0.25 10.76 -10.74
CA GLU A 174 -1.10 11.01 -10.25
C GLU A 174 -1.10 11.19 -8.74
N LEU A 175 -0.35 10.37 -8.01
CA LEU A 175 -0.14 10.52 -6.57
C LEU A 175 0.47 11.89 -6.22
N GLN A 176 1.48 12.32 -6.96
CA GLN A 176 2.10 13.63 -6.78
C GLN A 176 1.14 14.79 -7.05
N ARG A 177 0.32 14.71 -8.12
CA ARG A 177 -0.68 15.74 -8.43
C ARG A 177 -1.77 15.84 -7.36
N ARG A 178 -2.13 14.71 -6.75
CA ARG A 178 -3.10 14.63 -5.65
C ARG A 178 -2.50 14.99 -4.30
N ASP A 179 -1.18 15.07 -4.20
CA ASP A 179 -0.44 15.15 -2.92
C ASP A 179 -0.85 14.03 -1.94
N ALA A 180 -1.03 12.81 -2.46
CA ALA A 180 -1.53 11.65 -1.72
C ALA A 180 -0.42 11.02 -0.87
N ARG A 181 -0.23 11.47 0.35
CA ARG A 181 0.94 11.15 1.20
C ARG A 181 0.70 10.07 2.25
N SER A 182 -0.55 9.77 2.55
CA SER A 182 -0.91 8.62 3.39
C SER A 182 -1.39 7.47 2.54
N LEU A 183 -1.29 6.26 3.08
CA LEU A 183 -1.83 5.08 2.41
C LEU A 183 -3.35 5.18 2.23
N SER A 184 -4.06 5.76 3.20
CA SER A 184 -5.50 6.02 3.11
C SER A 184 -5.82 6.95 1.93
N ASN A 185 -5.06 8.02 1.75
CA ASN A 185 -5.26 8.95 0.62
C ASN A 185 -5.02 8.28 -0.74
N VAL A 186 -4.07 7.35 -0.82
CA VAL A 186 -3.79 6.60 -2.05
C VAL A 186 -4.92 5.65 -2.36
N LEU A 187 -5.29 4.80 -1.40
CA LEU A 187 -6.23 3.70 -1.62
C LEU A 187 -7.68 4.19 -1.70
N ASN A 188 -8.14 5.00 -0.75
CA ASN A 188 -9.53 5.50 -0.72
C ASN A 188 -9.89 6.40 -1.92
N GLY A 189 -8.89 7.07 -2.50
CA GLY A 189 -9.09 7.94 -3.65
C GLY A 189 -9.04 7.24 -5.02
N ALA A 190 -8.67 5.96 -5.09
CA ALA A 190 -8.35 5.33 -6.36
C ALA A 190 -8.82 3.87 -6.52
N VAL A 191 -8.96 3.10 -5.43
CA VAL A 191 -9.21 1.67 -5.49
C VAL A 191 -10.61 1.33 -5.02
N PRO A 192 -11.53 0.86 -5.89
CA PRO A 192 -12.87 0.48 -5.47
C PRO A 192 -12.84 -0.74 -4.54
N GLY A 193 -13.71 -0.77 -3.54
CA GLY A 193 -13.82 -1.89 -2.59
C GLY A 193 -12.70 -1.95 -1.53
N VAL A 194 -11.83 -0.96 -1.50
CA VAL A 194 -10.82 -0.77 -0.45
C VAL A 194 -11.17 0.47 0.35
N TRP A 195 -11.15 0.36 1.66
CA TRP A 195 -11.28 1.49 2.55
C TRP A 195 -10.28 1.39 3.70
N VAL A 196 -9.54 2.46 3.92
CA VAL A 196 -8.62 2.64 5.04
C VAL A 196 -9.16 3.78 5.89
N TRP A 197 -9.44 3.51 7.16
CA TRP A 197 -9.90 4.54 8.08
C TRP A 197 -8.81 5.57 8.33
N GLU A 198 -9.17 6.85 8.30
CA GLU A 198 -8.28 7.88 8.83
C GLU A 198 -8.22 7.70 10.35
N GLN A 199 -7.02 7.68 10.82
CA GLN A 199 -6.74 7.69 12.25
C GLN A 199 -6.07 9.00 12.62
N SER A 200 -6.00 9.29 13.92
CA SER A 200 -5.17 10.39 14.40
C SER A 200 -3.79 10.33 13.74
N PRO A 201 -3.24 11.44 13.26
CA PRO A 201 -1.87 11.47 12.73
C PRO A 201 -0.81 11.03 13.77
N THR A 202 -1.17 10.99 15.05
CA THR A 202 -0.34 10.42 16.10
C THR A 202 -0.45 8.90 16.20
N SER A 203 -1.33 8.26 15.42
CA SER A 203 -1.40 6.80 15.33
C SER A 203 -0.32 6.27 14.38
N LEU A 204 0.57 5.44 14.89
CA LEU A 204 1.63 4.82 14.10
C LEU A 204 1.15 3.66 13.22
N LEU A 205 -0.15 3.33 13.26
CA LEU A 205 -0.71 2.15 12.64
C LEU A 205 -1.82 2.51 11.65
N ALA A 206 -1.79 1.85 10.48
CA ALA A 206 -2.90 1.92 9.54
C ALA A 206 -4.10 1.10 10.04
N SER A 207 -5.30 1.59 9.82
CA SER A 207 -6.55 0.86 10.10
C SER A 207 -7.31 0.59 8.81
N TYR A 208 -7.32 -0.67 8.40
CA TYR A 208 -8.07 -1.10 7.23
C TYR A 208 -9.51 -1.46 7.64
N ALA A 209 -10.48 -0.76 7.10
CA ALA A 209 -11.88 -1.12 7.28
C ALA A 209 -12.21 -2.39 6.52
N SER A 210 -11.84 -2.43 5.25
CA SER A 210 -12.04 -3.62 4.43
C SER A 210 -11.26 -3.58 3.13
N ILE A 211 -11.00 -4.77 2.62
CA ILE A 211 -10.74 -5.01 1.21
C ILE A 211 -11.78 -6.03 0.77
N ARG A 212 -12.83 -5.58 0.05
CA ARG A 212 -13.99 -6.40 -0.33
C ARG A 212 -14.72 -7.05 0.86
N GLY A 213 -14.75 -6.39 2.01
CA GLY A 213 -15.44 -6.88 3.19
C GLY A 213 -14.71 -7.98 3.98
N ALA A 214 -13.56 -8.46 3.50
CA ALA A 214 -12.72 -9.36 4.27
C ALA A 214 -12.06 -8.57 5.40
N SER A 215 -12.73 -8.42 6.50
CA SER A 215 -12.24 -7.74 7.69
C SER A 215 -12.47 -8.57 8.92
N SER A 216 -11.43 -8.77 9.70
CA SER A 216 -11.50 -9.19 11.08
C SER A 216 -10.88 -8.09 11.93
N PHE A 217 -11.65 -7.11 12.39
CA PHE A 217 -11.24 -6.06 13.33
C PHE A 217 -9.80 -5.54 13.14
N GLY A 218 -9.49 -5.00 11.96
CA GLY A 218 -8.14 -4.51 11.68
C GLY A 218 -7.08 -5.59 11.49
N LEU A 219 -7.44 -6.87 11.55
CA LEU A 219 -6.51 -7.98 11.32
C LEU A 219 -6.46 -8.43 9.86
N SER A 220 -7.45 -8.08 9.06
CA SER A 220 -7.54 -8.37 7.61
C SER A 220 -6.96 -7.24 6.79
N TYR A 221 -5.67 -7.09 6.78
CA TYR A 221 -4.96 -6.11 5.96
C TYR A 221 -4.29 -6.79 4.76
N PRO A 222 -4.05 -6.05 3.67
CA PRO A 222 -3.35 -6.59 2.53
C PRO A 222 -1.90 -6.95 2.88
N LYS A 223 -1.35 -7.89 2.17
CA LYS A 223 0.09 -8.11 2.18
C LYS A 223 0.75 -6.97 1.42
N VAL A 224 1.77 -6.35 2.00
CA VAL A 224 2.43 -5.18 1.39
C VAL A 224 3.86 -5.53 1.00
N TYR A 225 4.23 -5.11 -0.20
CA TYR A 225 5.58 -5.23 -0.75
C TYR A 225 6.12 -3.85 -1.14
N ILE A 226 7.42 -3.68 -1.05
CA ILE A 226 8.16 -2.56 -1.61
C ILE A 226 9.24 -3.15 -2.53
N ASP A 227 9.11 -2.92 -3.85
CA ASP A 227 9.98 -3.50 -4.89
C ASP A 227 10.11 -5.04 -4.79
N GLY A 228 9.04 -5.72 -4.41
CA GLY A 228 9.01 -7.17 -4.22
C GLY A 228 9.57 -7.68 -2.90
N ILE A 229 10.01 -6.81 -1.99
CA ILE A 229 10.43 -7.13 -0.63
C ILE A 229 9.22 -7.04 0.29
N GLU A 230 8.89 -8.13 0.96
CA GLU A 230 7.76 -8.16 1.89
C GLU A 230 8.08 -7.34 3.14
N VAL A 231 7.18 -6.44 3.52
CA VAL A 231 7.34 -5.65 4.75
C VAL A 231 7.10 -6.49 5.99
N ALA A 232 7.81 -6.19 7.06
CA ALA A 232 7.72 -6.95 8.32
C ALA A 232 6.34 -6.79 8.97
N ASN A 233 5.74 -5.59 8.87
CA ASN A 233 4.40 -5.32 9.35
C ASN A 233 3.68 -4.32 8.44
N SER A 234 2.62 -4.77 7.77
CA SER A 234 1.83 -3.95 6.84
C SER A 234 1.11 -2.79 7.51
N LEU A 235 0.82 -2.87 8.81
CA LEU A 235 0.13 -1.81 9.55
C LEU A 235 1.01 -0.59 9.81
N LEU A 236 2.34 -0.73 9.75
CA LEU A 236 3.28 0.37 9.92
C LEU A 236 3.52 1.19 8.64
N ILE A 237 2.88 0.82 7.52
CA ILE A 237 2.94 1.59 6.28
C ILE A 237 1.81 2.63 6.27
N THR A 238 1.96 3.68 7.06
CA THR A 238 0.98 4.78 7.16
C THR A 238 1.26 5.89 6.16
N ALA A 239 2.55 6.14 5.90
CA ALA A 239 3.01 7.24 5.05
C ALA A 239 3.75 6.73 3.81
N LEU A 240 3.59 7.47 2.73
CA LEU A 240 4.30 7.27 1.47
C LEU A 240 5.01 8.54 1.05
N ASP A 241 6.30 8.40 0.69
CA ASP A 241 7.03 9.43 -0.01
C ASP A 241 6.71 9.31 -1.51
N VAL A 242 5.67 10.02 -1.95
CA VAL A 242 5.14 9.92 -3.32
C VAL A 242 6.13 10.35 -4.41
N GLU A 243 7.20 11.05 -4.06
CA GLU A 243 8.24 11.46 -4.98
C GLU A 243 9.17 10.30 -5.32
N SER A 244 9.32 9.34 -4.41
CA SER A 244 10.09 8.11 -4.60
C SER A 244 9.29 7.00 -5.27
N VAL A 245 7.96 7.11 -5.36
CA VAL A 245 7.07 6.07 -5.92
C VAL A 245 6.90 6.25 -7.42
N ASP A 246 7.12 5.17 -8.19
CA ASP A 246 6.77 5.11 -9.61
C ASP A 246 5.31 4.80 -9.82
N HIS A 247 4.82 3.75 -9.16
CA HIS A 247 3.40 3.39 -9.13
C HIS A 247 3.07 2.47 -7.95
N VAL A 248 1.78 2.34 -7.66
CA VAL A 248 1.27 1.36 -6.69
C VAL A 248 0.34 0.41 -7.41
N GLU A 249 0.57 -0.90 -7.25
CA GLU A 249 -0.26 -1.96 -7.80
C GLU A 249 -1.07 -2.61 -6.68
N VAL A 250 -2.37 -2.82 -6.91
CA VAL A 250 -3.27 -3.42 -5.92
C VAL A 250 -4.07 -4.56 -6.53
N ILE A 251 -3.87 -5.78 -6.02
CA ILE A 251 -4.75 -6.92 -6.27
C ILE A 251 -5.71 -7.05 -5.09
N ARG A 252 -6.98 -7.14 -5.37
CA ARG A 252 -8.03 -7.26 -4.35
C ARG A 252 -8.50 -8.70 -4.21
N GLY A 253 -8.67 -9.16 -2.97
CA GLY A 253 -9.14 -10.50 -2.67
C GLY A 253 -8.08 -11.61 -2.81
N PRO A 254 -8.47 -12.88 -2.71
CA PRO A 254 -7.56 -14.02 -2.61
C PRO A 254 -6.86 -14.41 -3.93
N GLN A 255 -7.19 -13.77 -5.04
CA GLN A 255 -6.65 -14.11 -6.37
C GLN A 255 -5.12 -13.95 -6.45
N GLY A 256 -4.54 -13.04 -5.64
CA GLY A 256 -3.10 -12.85 -5.56
C GLY A 256 -2.34 -13.90 -4.72
N ALA A 257 -3.03 -14.68 -3.91
CA ALA A 257 -2.38 -15.54 -2.92
C ALA A 257 -1.51 -16.65 -3.53
N ALA A 258 -1.87 -17.18 -4.70
CA ALA A 258 -1.04 -18.16 -5.40
C ALA A 258 0.32 -17.59 -5.83
N LEU A 259 0.44 -16.27 -5.99
CA LEU A 259 1.68 -15.60 -6.37
C LEU A 259 2.46 -15.06 -5.17
N TYR A 260 1.76 -14.64 -4.12
CA TYR A 260 2.31 -13.91 -2.98
C TYR A 260 2.22 -14.69 -1.65
N GLY A 261 1.60 -15.87 -1.66
CA GLY A 261 1.58 -16.83 -0.56
C GLY A 261 0.67 -16.46 0.61
N ALA A 262 0.97 -17.08 1.74
CA ALA A 262 0.26 -16.84 2.99
C ALA A 262 0.20 -15.35 3.34
N ASP A 263 -0.82 -14.98 4.08
CA ASP A 263 -1.17 -13.61 4.47
C ASP A 263 -1.79 -12.74 3.35
N ALA A 264 -1.82 -13.20 2.09
CA ALA A 264 -2.44 -12.49 0.97
C ALA A 264 -3.95 -12.78 0.81
N ILE A 265 -4.65 -13.08 1.90
CA ILE A 265 -6.08 -13.47 1.84
C ILE A 265 -6.99 -12.33 1.40
N SER A 266 -6.73 -11.11 1.85
CA SER A 266 -7.54 -9.94 1.52
C SER A 266 -7.06 -9.21 0.26
N GLY A 267 -5.82 -9.46 -0.15
CA GLY A 267 -5.20 -8.83 -1.32
C GLY A 267 -3.72 -8.53 -1.13
N VAL A 268 -3.17 -7.86 -2.12
CA VAL A 268 -1.75 -7.49 -2.17
C VAL A 268 -1.61 -6.03 -2.61
N VAL A 269 -0.80 -5.27 -1.92
CA VAL A 269 -0.36 -3.92 -2.32
C VAL A 269 1.14 -3.98 -2.60
N ASN A 270 1.55 -3.64 -3.81
CA ASN A 270 2.95 -3.55 -4.19
C ASN A 270 3.31 -2.11 -4.53
N ILE A 271 4.17 -1.52 -3.74
CA ILE A 271 4.71 -0.18 -3.93
C ILE A 271 5.98 -0.32 -4.75
N VAL A 272 5.94 0.14 -5.98
CA VAL A 272 7.09 0.13 -6.89
C VAL A 272 7.77 1.49 -6.82
N THR A 273 9.05 1.49 -6.45
CA THR A 273 9.83 2.72 -6.35
C THR A 273 10.38 3.15 -7.69
N ARG A 274 10.72 4.42 -7.80
CA ARG A 274 11.23 5.01 -9.03
C ARG A 274 12.71 4.69 -9.22
N HIS A 275 13.03 4.05 -10.34
CA HIS A 275 14.38 3.69 -10.72
C HIS A 275 14.85 4.36 -12.02
N ASP A 276 14.08 5.29 -12.57
CA ASP A 276 14.41 6.02 -13.79
C ASP A 276 15.53 7.03 -13.54
N GLY A 277 16.39 7.15 -14.52
CA GLY A 277 17.45 8.16 -14.53
C GLY A 277 16.94 9.56 -14.89
N VAL A 278 17.86 10.47 -15.10
CA VAL A 278 17.62 11.82 -15.55
C VAL A 278 18.12 11.98 -16.99
N ASP A 279 17.41 12.76 -17.77
CA ASP A 279 17.79 13.08 -19.15
C ASP A 279 19.21 13.66 -19.20
N GLY A 280 20.03 13.12 -20.10
CA GLY A 280 21.42 13.56 -20.25
C GLY A 280 22.35 13.15 -19.12
N GLY A 281 21.88 12.41 -18.09
CA GLY A 281 22.69 11.92 -16.98
C GLY A 281 23.12 12.98 -15.97
N ALA A 282 22.75 14.24 -16.16
CA ALA A 282 23.08 15.32 -15.23
C ALA A 282 22.27 15.19 -13.93
N PRO A 283 22.87 15.49 -12.78
CA PRO A 283 22.11 15.50 -11.53
C PRO A 283 20.93 16.47 -11.60
N HIS A 284 19.77 16.02 -11.13
CA HIS A 284 18.56 16.81 -10.99
C HIS A 284 18.13 16.82 -9.53
N ALA A 285 17.87 18.00 -9.00
CA ALA A 285 17.40 18.18 -7.64
C ALA A 285 16.01 18.83 -7.65
N GLU A 286 15.10 18.27 -6.86
CA GLU A 286 13.80 18.89 -6.56
C GLU A 286 13.72 19.12 -5.06
N LEU A 287 13.45 20.35 -4.66
CA LEU A 287 13.26 20.77 -3.28
C LEU A 287 11.84 21.29 -3.13
N GLN A 288 11.10 20.76 -2.15
CA GLN A 288 9.80 21.30 -1.78
C GLN A 288 9.79 21.65 -0.30
N THR A 289 9.28 22.84 0.02
CA THR A 289 9.10 23.31 1.39
C THR A 289 7.73 23.94 1.51
N GLY A 290 7.05 23.67 2.62
CA GLY A 290 5.72 24.20 2.88
C GLY A 290 5.41 24.27 4.36
N ALA A 291 4.53 25.19 4.71
CA ALA A 291 3.98 25.34 6.05
C ALA A 291 2.50 25.69 5.96
N GLY A 292 1.75 25.35 6.98
CA GLY A 292 0.32 25.57 7.04
C GLY A 292 -0.22 25.50 8.44
N MET A 293 -1.54 25.64 8.52
CA MET A 293 -2.30 25.57 9.76
C MET A 293 -3.35 24.48 9.66
N ALA A 294 -3.40 23.63 10.68
CA ALA A 294 -4.48 22.68 10.88
C ALA A 294 -5.46 23.25 11.93
N GLY A 295 -6.75 23.18 11.63
CA GLY A 295 -7.79 23.53 12.59
C GLY A 295 -7.94 22.44 13.64
N SER A 296 -8.35 22.82 14.84
CA SER A 296 -8.80 21.91 15.88
C SER A 296 -9.74 22.65 16.84
N ILE A 297 -10.78 21.96 17.31
CA ILE A 297 -11.66 22.52 18.35
C ILE A 297 -10.93 22.66 19.70
N TYR A 298 -9.84 21.88 19.89
CA TYR A 298 -9.01 21.92 21.11
C TYR A 298 -7.85 22.91 21.01
N ALA A 299 -7.59 23.48 19.83
CA ALA A 299 -6.55 24.46 19.57
C ALA A 299 -7.11 25.59 18.70
N PRO A 300 -7.89 26.55 19.29
CA PRO A 300 -8.59 27.59 18.53
C PRO A 300 -7.68 28.52 17.70
N SER A 301 -6.41 28.68 18.11
CA SER A 301 -5.41 29.44 17.36
C SER A 301 -4.92 28.73 16.10
N GLY A 302 -5.35 27.48 15.90
CA GLY A 302 -4.82 26.59 14.87
C GLY A 302 -3.44 26.04 15.22
N VAL A 303 -3.03 25.01 14.51
CA VAL A 303 -1.85 24.20 14.77
C VAL A 303 -0.90 24.27 13.60
N LEU A 304 0.35 24.61 13.84
CA LEU A 304 1.36 24.69 12.80
C LEU A 304 1.67 23.28 12.26
N THR A 305 1.62 23.13 10.94
CA THR A 305 2.14 21.99 10.22
C THR A 305 3.24 22.40 9.24
N GLN A 306 4.28 21.61 9.13
CA GLN A 306 5.40 21.89 8.23
C GLN A 306 5.79 20.63 7.45
N ARG A 307 6.30 20.86 6.24
CA ARG A 307 6.74 19.78 5.37
C ARG A 307 7.88 20.22 4.47
N HIS A 308 8.91 19.40 4.43
CA HIS A 308 10.09 19.62 3.63
C HIS A 308 10.45 18.31 2.92
N SER A 309 10.76 18.36 1.62
CA SER A 309 11.28 17.22 0.88
C SER A 309 12.35 17.64 -0.10
N MET A 310 13.29 16.75 -0.32
CA MET A 310 14.35 16.88 -1.30
C MET A 310 14.49 15.56 -2.06
N MET A 311 14.47 15.63 -3.38
CA MET A 311 14.71 14.49 -4.25
C MET A 311 15.92 14.80 -5.14
N LEU A 312 16.93 13.97 -5.07
CA LEU A 312 18.10 14.00 -5.96
C LEU A 312 18.04 12.81 -6.88
N ARG A 313 18.20 13.04 -8.19
CA ARG A 313 18.24 11.97 -9.19
C ARG A 313 19.41 12.21 -10.14
N THR A 314 20.02 11.13 -10.57
CA THR A 314 21.11 11.19 -11.53
C THR A 314 21.19 9.90 -12.36
N GLY A 315 21.95 9.96 -13.45
CA GLY A 315 22.21 8.79 -14.27
C GLY A 315 21.39 8.72 -15.53
N SER A 316 21.74 7.80 -16.37
CA SER A 316 21.14 7.52 -17.68
C SER A 316 20.40 6.18 -17.70
N GLY A 317 19.90 5.76 -18.87
CA GLY A 317 19.29 4.45 -19.04
C GLY A 317 20.18 3.24 -18.74
N VAL A 318 21.52 3.42 -18.71
CA VAL A 318 22.48 2.36 -18.36
C VAL A 318 22.71 2.27 -16.85
N GLY A 319 22.57 3.39 -16.13
CA GLY A 319 22.70 3.40 -14.69
C GLY A 319 22.12 4.66 -14.10
N SER A 320 21.27 4.51 -13.08
CA SER A 320 20.58 5.59 -12.39
C SER A 320 20.68 5.44 -10.88
N ALA A 321 20.59 6.55 -10.18
CA ALA A 321 20.49 6.60 -8.74
C ALA A 321 19.56 7.73 -8.31
N SER A 322 18.84 7.52 -7.22
CA SER A 322 18.03 8.55 -6.58
C SER A 322 18.21 8.55 -5.06
N LEU A 323 18.02 9.71 -4.46
CA LEU A 323 17.98 9.91 -3.02
C LEU A 323 16.88 10.91 -2.68
N GLY A 324 15.89 10.45 -1.97
CA GLY A 324 14.80 11.24 -1.39
C GLY A 324 14.97 11.41 0.11
N LEU A 325 14.78 12.63 0.59
CA LEU A 325 14.72 12.97 2.00
C LEU A 325 13.41 13.71 2.24
N SER A 326 12.66 13.36 3.27
CA SER A 326 11.51 14.16 3.67
C SER A 326 11.38 14.27 5.17
N ALA A 327 10.83 15.41 5.61
CA ALA A 327 10.52 15.68 6.99
C ALA A 327 9.15 16.35 7.09
N SER A 328 8.33 15.93 8.04
CA SER A 328 7.04 16.55 8.33
C SER A 328 6.83 16.69 9.83
N THR A 329 6.10 17.74 10.20
CA THR A 329 5.73 18.00 11.59
C THR A 329 4.27 18.44 11.66
N LEU A 330 3.57 17.98 12.67
CA LEU A 330 2.28 18.47 13.10
C LEU A 330 2.37 18.78 14.59
N GLY A 331 1.91 19.95 15.00
CA GLY A 331 1.86 20.35 16.40
C GLY A 331 0.60 19.84 17.12
N ASP A 332 0.36 20.39 18.28
CA ASP A 332 -0.62 19.92 19.27
C ASP A 332 -2.07 20.24 18.87
N PHE A 333 -2.66 19.45 18.00
CA PHE A 333 -4.07 19.59 17.61
C PHE A 333 -5.05 19.11 18.70
N ILE A 334 -4.60 18.28 19.60
CA ILE A 334 -5.09 18.01 20.93
C ILE A 334 -3.93 18.34 21.85
N PRO A 335 -4.13 18.88 23.07
CA PRO A 335 -3.05 19.16 23.99
C PRO A 335 -2.10 17.95 24.14
N ASP A 336 -0.80 18.21 24.05
CA ASP A 336 0.29 17.23 24.09
C ASP A 336 0.34 16.23 22.90
N ALA A 337 -0.53 16.36 21.89
CA ALA A 337 -0.47 15.54 20.67
C ALA A 337 0.49 16.16 19.65
N PHE A 338 1.45 15.41 19.15
CA PHE A 338 2.32 15.84 18.05
C PHE A 338 2.73 14.66 17.16
N ASP A 339 3.14 14.97 15.92
CA ASP A 339 3.78 14.02 15.01
C ASP A 339 5.02 14.65 14.38
N HIS A 340 6.13 13.94 14.44
CA HIS A 340 7.40 14.26 13.79
C HIS A 340 7.87 13.08 12.99
N ARG A 341 7.95 13.24 11.68
CA ARG A 341 8.36 12.17 10.76
C ARG A 341 9.55 12.58 9.93
N PHE A 342 10.46 11.63 9.72
CA PHE A 342 11.60 11.76 8.82
C PHE A 342 11.77 10.50 7.99
N THR A 343 12.01 10.66 6.67
CA THR A 343 12.24 9.53 5.76
C THR A 343 13.46 9.73 4.90
N ILE A 344 14.13 8.62 4.57
CA ILE A 344 15.20 8.52 3.59
C ILE A 344 14.82 7.41 2.62
N ASN A 345 14.84 7.69 1.32
CA ASN A 345 14.61 6.71 0.27
C ASN A 345 15.72 6.81 -0.75
N GLY A 346 16.45 5.73 -0.98
CA GLY A 346 17.50 5.65 -1.98
C GLY A 346 17.22 4.51 -2.95
N THR A 347 17.39 4.73 -4.24
CA THR A 347 17.30 3.68 -5.25
C THR A 347 18.52 3.74 -6.17
N GLY A 348 18.87 2.58 -6.71
CA GLY A 348 19.93 2.47 -7.70
C GLY A 348 19.58 1.41 -8.74
N ARG A 349 19.98 1.65 -10.00
CA ARG A 349 19.77 0.70 -11.08
C ARG A 349 20.97 0.67 -12.02
N ARG A 350 21.31 -0.52 -12.49
CA ARG A 350 22.33 -0.75 -13.51
C ARG A 350 21.79 -1.71 -14.58
N VAL A 351 21.90 -1.32 -15.82
CA VAL A 351 21.54 -2.15 -16.98
C VAL A 351 22.83 -2.51 -17.73
N ALA A 352 23.10 -3.79 -17.94
CA ALA A 352 24.27 -4.29 -18.64
C ALA A 352 23.86 -5.45 -19.54
N ARG A 353 23.89 -5.26 -20.88
CA ARG A 353 23.50 -6.24 -21.91
C ARG A 353 22.23 -7.04 -21.54
N SER A 354 22.40 -8.22 -20.93
CA SER A 354 21.31 -9.16 -20.56
C SER A 354 20.91 -9.07 -19.08
N THR A 355 21.56 -8.20 -18.31
CA THR A 355 21.38 -8.14 -16.85
C THR A 355 20.90 -6.76 -16.41
N ILE A 356 19.87 -6.74 -15.57
CA ILE A 356 19.38 -5.55 -14.86
C ILE A 356 19.54 -5.82 -13.37
N ILE A 357 20.21 -4.91 -12.67
CA ILE A 357 20.33 -4.94 -11.23
C ILE A 357 19.74 -3.64 -10.69
N SER A 358 18.86 -3.74 -9.72
CA SER A 358 18.31 -2.60 -8.99
C SER A 358 18.41 -2.82 -7.48
N GLY A 359 18.46 -1.74 -6.73
CA GLY A 359 18.50 -1.80 -5.28
C GLY A 359 17.73 -0.66 -4.65
N ILE A 360 17.25 -0.90 -3.42
CA ILE A 360 16.50 0.04 -2.61
C ILE A 360 17.07 0.11 -1.20
N VAL A 361 17.07 1.32 -0.66
CA VAL A 361 17.33 1.63 0.75
C VAL A 361 16.21 2.57 1.20
N ARG A 362 15.44 2.18 2.19
CA ARG A 362 14.43 3.02 2.82
C ARG A 362 14.67 3.05 4.33
N PHE A 363 14.51 4.23 4.92
CA PHE A 363 14.51 4.42 6.35
C PHE A 363 13.39 5.39 6.72
N LEU A 364 12.64 5.10 7.77
CA LEU A 364 11.62 5.96 8.36
C LEU A 364 11.85 6.05 9.86
N ALA A 365 11.79 7.26 10.37
CA ALA A 365 11.75 7.57 11.78
C ALA A 365 10.54 8.45 12.06
N GLU A 366 9.72 8.03 13.00
CA GLU A 366 8.53 8.76 13.42
C GLU A 366 8.47 8.77 14.93
N ASP A 367 8.26 9.96 15.49
CA ASP A 367 8.07 10.20 16.91
C ASP A 367 6.74 10.95 17.07
N ALA A 368 5.82 10.39 17.84
CA ALA A 368 4.49 10.94 18.04
C ALA A 368 4.10 10.89 19.52
N ALA A 369 3.23 11.79 19.94
CA ALA A 369 2.57 11.69 21.24
C ALA A 369 1.06 11.60 21.03
N SER A 370 0.44 10.62 21.67
CA SER A 370 -1.00 10.36 21.59
C SER A 370 -1.63 10.50 22.97
N PRO A 371 -2.27 11.63 23.27
CA PRO A 371 -3.05 11.77 24.47
C PRO A 371 -4.31 10.92 24.40
N PRO A 372 -4.95 10.61 25.55
CA PRO A 372 -6.29 10.03 25.57
C PRO A 372 -7.27 10.89 24.78
N SER A 373 -8.29 10.26 24.21
CA SER A 373 -9.34 11.03 23.53
C SER A 373 -10.04 11.99 24.51
N PRO A 374 -10.09 13.29 24.20
CA PRO A 374 -10.80 14.23 25.06
C PRO A 374 -12.31 13.95 25.14
N LEU A 375 -12.87 13.24 24.17
CA LEU A 375 -14.27 12.81 24.18
C LEU A 375 -14.57 11.78 25.27
N LEU A 376 -13.59 10.99 25.68
CA LEU A 376 -13.73 10.06 26.80
C LEU A 376 -13.72 10.77 28.15
N ALA A 377 -13.03 11.90 28.26
CA ALA A 377 -13.00 12.71 29.50
C ALA A 377 -14.35 13.40 29.80
N THR A 378 -15.17 13.66 28.76
CA THR A 378 -16.51 14.25 28.93
C THR A 378 -17.51 13.29 29.55
N VAL A 379 -17.31 11.99 29.45
CA VAL A 379 -18.15 10.96 30.05
C VAL A 379 -18.02 10.95 31.58
N ALA A 380 -16.87 11.38 32.10
CA ALA A 380 -16.60 11.43 33.56
C ALA A 380 -17.25 12.57 34.32
N GLY A 381 -18.19 13.32 33.74
CA GLY A 381 -19.09 14.23 34.51
C GLY A 381 -18.89 15.74 34.31
N ASP A 382 -18.17 16.16 33.28
CA ASP A 382 -18.04 17.58 32.93
C ASP A 382 -18.67 17.85 31.56
N ASP A 383 -19.80 18.60 31.53
CA ASP A 383 -20.56 18.96 30.33
C ASP A 383 -19.83 19.90 29.35
N SER A 384 -18.61 20.25 29.63
CA SER A 384 -17.75 21.01 28.72
C SER A 384 -16.94 20.06 27.84
N LEU A 385 -16.72 20.44 26.58
CA LEU A 385 -15.68 19.86 25.71
C LEU A 385 -14.30 20.16 26.35
N ALA A 386 -14.06 19.57 27.52
CA ALA A 386 -12.84 19.80 28.27
C ALA A 386 -11.66 19.26 27.48
N ALA A 387 -10.64 20.09 27.33
CA ALA A 387 -9.34 19.59 26.94
C ALA A 387 -8.91 18.50 27.95
N PRO A 388 -8.25 17.42 27.53
CA PRO A 388 -7.70 16.48 28.48
C PRO A 388 -6.85 17.23 29.48
N PRO A 389 -6.84 16.83 30.78
CA PRO A 389 -6.05 17.51 31.77
C PRO A 389 -4.59 17.59 31.30
N ALA A 390 -4.04 18.80 31.31
CA ALA A 390 -2.63 19.00 30.99
C ALA A 390 -1.80 18.22 32.02
N GLY A 391 -1.04 17.26 31.59
CA GLY A 391 -0.22 16.42 32.46
C GLY A 391 0.14 15.11 31.81
N ASP A 392 1.17 14.43 32.26
CA ASP A 392 1.86 13.22 31.78
C ASP A 392 1.03 12.03 31.22
N SER A 393 -0.20 12.25 30.76
CA SER A 393 -1.10 11.22 30.23
C SER A 393 -0.86 10.89 28.77
N ALA A 394 -0.08 11.71 28.04
CA ALA A 394 0.23 11.44 26.64
C ALA A 394 1.26 10.32 26.50
N VAL A 395 0.91 9.29 25.74
CA VAL A 395 1.85 8.20 25.41
C VAL A 395 2.79 8.66 24.31
N HIS A 396 4.08 8.81 24.64
CA HIS A 396 5.12 9.06 23.67
C HIS A 396 5.46 7.77 22.93
N GLN A 397 5.23 7.78 21.64
CA GLN A 397 5.43 6.63 20.75
C GLN A 397 6.58 6.91 19.79
N SER A 398 7.29 5.87 19.37
CA SER A 398 8.27 6.01 18.28
C SER A 398 8.36 4.75 17.46
N VAL A 399 8.52 4.93 16.14
CA VAL A 399 8.84 3.86 15.21
C VAL A 399 10.08 4.19 14.41
N ARG A 400 10.94 3.20 14.24
CA ARG A 400 12.07 3.22 13.32
C ARG A 400 11.90 2.03 12.39
N GLN A 401 11.78 2.29 11.10
CA GLN A 401 11.57 1.26 10.08
C GLN A 401 12.64 1.36 9.01
N TYR A 402 13.07 0.24 8.47
CA TYR A 402 14.02 0.19 7.35
C TYR A 402 13.67 -0.93 6.37
N THR A 403 13.95 -0.69 5.09
CA THR A 403 13.85 -1.68 4.02
C THR A 403 15.12 -1.60 3.19
N LEU A 404 15.79 -2.73 3.02
CA LEU A 404 17.02 -2.85 2.22
C LEU A 404 16.87 -4.03 1.28
N GLY A 405 17.24 -3.88 0.02
CA GLY A 405 17.25 -5.03 -0.85
C GLY A 405 17.60 -4.73 -2.29
N GLY A 406 17.53 -5.77 -3.10
CA GLY A 406 17.87 -5.67 -4.50
C GLY A 406 17.24 -6.76 -5.34
N THR A 407 17.11 -6.45 -6.61
CA THR A 407 16.58 -7.32 -7.66
C THR A 407 17.60 -7.44 -8.76
N ALA A 408 17.87 -8.67 -9.19
CA ALA A 408 18.69 -8.97 -10.35
C ALA A 408 17.86 -9.76 -11.37
N THR A 409 17.75 -9.24 -12.59
CA THR A 409 17.07 -9.91 -13.71
C THR A 409 18.09 -10.22 -14.78
N VAL A 410 18.20 -11.48 -15.18
CA VAL A 410 19.11 -11.96 -16.20
C VAL A 410 18.31 -12.63 -17.33
N ARG A 411 18.57 -12.25 -18.56
CA ARG A 411 18.02 -12.90 -19.75
C ARG A 411 19.06 -13.85 -20.34
N GLN A 412 18.64 -15.08 -20.59
CA GLN A 412 19.48 -16.11 -21.15
C GLN A 412 18.88 -16.60 -22.48
N GLY A 413 19.55 -16.29 -23.59
CA GLY A 413 19.02 -16.59 -24.90
C GLY A 413 17.65 -15.97 -25.19
N ASP A 414 16.90 -16.56 -26.11
CA ASP A 414 15.66 -15.97 -26.63
C ASP A 414 14.39 -16.33 -25.86
N GLY A 415 14.49 -17.10 -24.80
CA GLY A 415 13.27 -17.61 -24.15
C GLY A 415 13.32 -17.68 -22.64
N TRP A 416 14.46 -17.42 -22.01
CA TRP A 416 14.59 -17.56 -20.57
C TRP A 416 14.86 -16.24 -19.86
N THR A 417 14.11 -15.98 -18.80
CA THR A 417 14.33 -14.85 -17.91
C THR A 417 14.40 -15.35 -16.48
N HIS A 418 15.49 -15.02 -15.80
CA HIS A 418 15.72 -15.37 -14.39
C HIS A 418 15.69 -14.08 -13.58
N THR A 419 14.95 -14.08 -12.48
CA THR A 419 14.87 -12.94 -11.55
C THR A 419 15.13 -13.41 -10.13
N ALA A 420 16.05 -12.73 -9.46
CA ALA A 420 16.34 -12.91 -8.04
C ALA A 420 15.98 -11.63 -7.29
N VAL A 421 15.22 -11.75 -6.21
CA VAL A 421 14.92 -10.67 -5.26
C VAL A 421 15.43 -11.10 -3.90
N ILE A 422 16.20 -10.24 -3.25
CA ILE A 422 16.68 -10.44 -1.88
C ILE A 422 16.48 -9.14 -1.12
N GLY A 423 15.90 -9.21 0.06
CA GLY A 423 15.71 -8.02 0.88
C GLY A 423 15.47 -8.32 2.35
N VAL A 424 15.60 -7.26 3.11
CA VAL A 424 15.33 -7.24 4.56
C VAL A 424 14.48 -6.01 4.85
N ASP A 425 13.39 -6.21 5.57
CA ASP A 425 12.57 -5.15 6.15
C ASP A 425 12.49 -5.35 7.66
N GLY A 426 12.58 -4.27 8.41
CA GLY A 426 12.53 -4.36 9.86
C GLY A 426 12.01 -3.10 10.51
N TYR A 427 11.54 -3.25 11.74
CA TYR A 427 11.11 -2.12 12.55
C TYR A 427 11.47 -2.31 14.02
N SER A 428 11.52 -1.19 14.73
CA SER A 428 11.50 -1.08 16.18
C SER A 428 10.40 -0.10 16.57
N LEU A 429 9.50 -0.54 17.43
CA LEU A 429 8.35 0.20 17.93
C LEU A 429 8.46 0.33 19.43
N ASN A 430 8.36 1.55 19.94
CA ASN A 430 8.35 1.83 21.37
C ASN A 430 7.07 2.56 21.72
N ASP A 431 6.43 2.10 22.79
CA ASP A 431 5.31 2.73 23.45
C ASP A 431 4.10 3.07 22.55
N ALA A 432 3.88 2.28 21.48
CA ALA A 432 2.71 2.48 20.65
C ALA A 432 1.42 2.20 21.41
N SER A 433 0.52 3.16 21.36
CA SER A 433 -0.82 2.96 21.88
C SER A 433 -1.55 1.89 21.09
N ALA A 434 -1.99 0.84 21.76
CA ALA A 434 -2.77 -0.22 21.15
C ALA A 434 -4.21 0.27 20.91
N PHE A 435 -4.55 0.45 19.65
CA PHE A 435 -5.93 0.71 19.25
C PHE A 435 -6.76 -0.58 19.22
N GLY A 436 -8.05 -0.44 19.47
CA GLY A 436 -9.02 -1.40 19.00
C GLY A 436 -9.68 -2.29 20.02
N THR A 437 -9.52 -2.04 21.29
CA THR A 437 -10.45 -2.68 22.24
C THR A 437 -11.62 -1.73 22.53
N PRO A 438 -12.87 -2.23 22.55
CA PRO A 438 -14.05 -1.42 22.86
C PRO A 438 -14.00 -0.73 24.23
N PHE A 439 -13.14 -1.17 25.15
CA PHE A 439 -13.07 -0.79 26.56
C PHE A 439 -11.88 0.11 26.90
N THR A 440 -11.28 0.84 25.97
CA THR A 440 -10.17 1.73 26.30
C THR A 440 -10.67 2.98 27.00
N SER A 441 -10.68 2.95 28.33
CA SER A 441 -10.65 4.19 29.13
C SER A 441 -9.29 4.91 28.96
N ALA A 442 -9.24 6.19 29.30
CA ALA A 442 -8.00 6.96 29.27
C ALA A 442 -6.87 6.32 30.11
N ALA A 443 -7.22 5.72 31.24
CA ALA A 443 -6.29 4.97 32.10
C ALA A 443 -5.79 3.68 31.44
N ASP A 444 -6.64 2.97 30.72
CA ASP A 444 -6.27 1.73 30.01
C ASP A 444 -5.39 1.96 28.79
N SER A 445 -5.51 3.10 28.10
CA SER A 445 -4.66 3.42 26.96
C SER A 445 -3.20 3.66 27.36
N ALA A 446 -2.96 4.25 28.54
CA ALA A 446 -1.61 4.42 29.10
C ALA A 446 -0.98 3.08 29.52
N LEU A 447 -1.79 2.10 29.95
CA LEU A 447 -1.34 0.76 30.37
C LEU A 447 -1.04 -0.18 29.19
N ARG A 448 -1.38 0.18 27.94
CA ARG A 448 -1.29 -0.68 26.75
C ARG A 448 -0.19 -0.29 25.78
N ALA A 449 0.81 0.42 26.24
CA ALA A 449 1.97 0.74 25.42
C ALA A 449 2.69 -0.53 24.98
N ALA A 450 2.66 -0.82 23.68
CA ALA A 450 3.34 -1.95 23.09
C ALA A 450 4.77 -1.58 22.70
N ARG A 451 5.74 -2.44 23.06
CA ARG A 451 7.13 -2.35 22.61
C ARG A 451 7.46 -3.59 21.82
N GLY A 452 8.00 -3.42 20.63
CA GLY A 452 8.35 -4.55 19.82
C GLY A 452 9.30 -4.24 18.68
N SER A 453 9.89 -5.27 18.16
CA SER A 453 10.72 -5.18 16.97
C SER A 453 10.54 -6.43 16.13
N ALA A 454 10.63 -6.28 14.81
CA ALA A 454 10.71 -7.43 13.93
C ALA A 454 11.71 -7.17 12.81
N VAL A 455 12.27 -8.27 12.32
CA VAL A 455 13.11 -8.29 11.11
C VAL A 455 12.62 -9.42 10.22
N ARG A 456 12.30 -9.08 8.98
CA ARG A 456 11.89 -10.01 7.94
C ARG A 456 12.93 -10.08 6.84
N GLY A 457 13.42 -11.26 6.54
CA GLY A 457 14.22 -11.55 5.35
C GLY A 457 13.32 -12.13 4.25
N THR A 458 13.47 -11.66 3.02
CA THR A 458 12.77 -12.17 1.83
C THR A 458 13.79 -12.57 0.79
N ALA A 459 13.66 -13.77 0.24
CA ALA A 459 14.43 -14.24 -0.91
C ALA A 459 13.49 -14.91 -1.90
N ARG A 460 13.53 -14.48 -3.17
CA ARG A 460 12.72 -15.05 -4.25
C ARG A 460 13.57 -15.29 -5.48
N LEU A 461 13.49 -16.49 -6.02
CA LEU A 461 14.08 -16.86 -7.31
C LEU A 461 12.96 -17.24 -8.25
N SER A 462 12.94 -16.68 -9.44
CA SER A 462 11.96 -17.04 -10.45
C SER A 462 12.60 -17.22 -11.82
N THR A 463 12.03 -18.11 -12.58
CA THR A 463 12.44 -18.42 -13.94
C THR A 463 11.22 -18.49 -14.82
N VAL A 464 11.25 -17.77 -15.93
CA VAL A 464 10.23 -17.82 -16.97
C VAL A 464 10.84 -18.40 -18.22
N ALA A 465 10.18 -19.43 -18.74
CA ALA A 465 10.46 -20.00 -20.04
C ALA A 465 9.35 -19.61 -21.03
N GLN A 466 9.69 -18.88 -22.08
CA GLN A 466 8.77 -18.59 -23.18
C GLN A 466 8.64 -19.85 -24.07
N LEU A 467 7.41 -20.32 -24.24
CA LEU A 467 7.15 -21.44 -25.14
C LEU A 467 7.15 -20.95 -26.61
N ARG A 468 7.70 -21.77 -27.49
CA ARG A 468 7.69 -21.45 -28.93
C ARG A 468 6.27 -21.21 -29.42
N THR A 469 6.08 -20.11 -30.12
CA THR A 469 4.78 -19.80 -30.77
C THR A 469 4.47 -20.84 -31.82
N TRP A 470 3.31 -21.49 -31.71
CA TRP A 470 2.81 -22.46 -32.67
C TRP A 470 1.39 -22.09 -33.06
N ASN A 471 1.16 -21.93 -34.37
CA ASN A 471 -0.15 -21.65 -34.95
C ASN A 471 -1.00 -20.61 -34.17
N ARG A 472 -0.40 -19.45 -33.85
CA ARG A 472 -1.03 -18.34 -33.05
C ARG A 472 -1.28 -18.64 -31.59
N LEU A 473 -0.71 -19.72 -31.08
CA LEU A 473 -0.62 -20.01 -29.65
C LEU A 473 0.73 -19.52 -29.14
N ALA A 474 0.74 -18.70 -28.11
CA ALA A 474 1.95 -18.35 -27.36
C ALA A 474 1.73 -18.74 -25.90
N GLY A 475 2.80 -19.04 -25.21
CA GLY A 475 2.71 -19.42 -23.81
C GLY A 475 3.99 -19.15 -23.05
N ALA A 476 3.88 -19.18 -21.75
CA ALA A 476 5.01 -19.09 -20.85
C ALA A 476 4.78 -20.00 -19.63
N VAL A 477 5.83 -20.66 -19.22
CA VAL A 477 5.88 -21.40 -17.95
C VAL A 477 6.73 -20.60 -16.98
N THR A 478 6.21 -20.41 -15.78
CA THR A 478 6.93 -19.75 -14.72
C THR A 478 7.09 -20.71 -13.54
N LEU A 479 8.30 -20.81 -13.05
CA LEU A 479 8.62 -21.49 -11.80
C LEU A 479 9.28 -20.50 -10.86
N ALA A 480 8.86 -20.47 -9.60
CA ALA A 480 9.50 -19.64 -8.61
C ALA A 480 9.59 -20.35 -7.24
N LEU A 481 10.66 -20.05 -6.54
CA LEU A 481 10.88 -20.40 -5.14
C LEU A 481 10.98 -19.12 -4.34
N GLU A 482 10.20 -19.04 -3.28
CA GLU A 482 10.21 -17.90 -2.35
C GLU A 482 10.43 -18.41 -0.92
N HIS A 483 11.27 -17.71 -0.19
CA HIS A 483 11.45 -17.92 1.23
C HIS A 483 11.35 -16.58 1.95
N SER A 484 10.49 -16.50 2.96
CA SER A 484 10.31 -15.31 3.81
C SER A 484 10.40 -15.77 5.26
N ALA A 485 11.33 -15.21 6.02
CA ALA A 485 11.50 -15.50 7.43
C ALA A 485 11.40 -14.22 8.25
N VAL A 486 10.63 -14.24 9.32
CA VAL A 486 10.49 -13.12 10.25
C VAL A 486 10.85 -13.56 11.66
N ARG A 487 11.64 -12.74 12.32
CA ARG A 487 11.92 -12.84 13.75
C ARG A 487 11.37 -11.61 14.44
N GLU A 488 10.59 -11.83 15.47
CA GLU A 488 9.87 -10.80 16.20
C GLU A 488 10.16 -10.93 17.69
N ALA A 489 10.36 -9.80 18.35
CA ALA A 489 10.54 -9.72 19.78
C ALA A 489 9.60 -8.62 20.32
N ASN A 490 8.67 -9.01 21.19
CA ASN A 490 7.71 -8.11 21.79
C ASN A 490 7.84 -8.10 23.31
N ARG A 491 7.54 -6.94 23.90
CA ARG A 491 7.40 -6.78 25.34
C ARG A 491 6.00 -6.27 25.61
N LEU A 492 5.24 -7.04 26.35
CA LEU A 492 3.89 -6.71 26.74
C LEU A 492 3.81 -6.67 28.26
N PRO A 493 3.04 -5.74 28.85
CA PRO A 493 2.76 -5.78 30.29
C PRO A 493 1.96 -7.07 30.58
N THR A 494 2.40 -7.84 31.60
CA THR A 494 1.80 -9.13 31.97
C THR A 494 0.65 -9.03 32.95
N THR A 495 0.51 -7.89 33.62
CA THR A 495 -0.53 -7.71 34.64
C THR A 495 -1.33 -6.44 34.38
N PHE A 496 -2.61 -6.62 34.12
CA PHE A 496 -3.62 -5.59 34.17
C PHE A 496 -4.42 -5.80 35.47
N GLY A 497 -4.16 -5.02 36.49
CA GLY A 497 -4.89 -5.06 37.75
C GLY A 497 -5.18 -3.67 38.26
N PRO A 498 -6.38 -3.42 38.82
CA PRO A 498 -6.73 -2.13 39.42
C PRO A 498 -5.89 -1.78 40.65
N GLU A 499 -4.98 -2.67 41.07
CA GLU A 499 -4.18 -2.49 42.28
C GLU A 499 -2.70 -2.14 42.02
N SER A 500 -2.29 -1.93 40.78
CA SER A 500 -0.94 -1.41 40.55
C SER A 500 -0.95 0.11 40.78
N PRO A 501 -0.09 0.66 41.68
CA PRO A 501 0.03 2.09 41.85
C PRO A 501 0.34 2.78 40.53
N PRO A 502 -0.15 4.01 40.30
CA PRO A 502 0.24 4.76 39.12
C PRO A 502 1.77 4.88 39.03
N GLY A 503 2.36 4.32 37.98
CA GLY A 503 3.82 4.31 37.77
C GLY A 503 4.55 2.99 38.00
N GLU A 504 3.95 2.00 38.64
CA GLU A 504 4.50 0.63 38.70
C GLU A 504 3.81 -0.25 37.65
N TYR A 505 4.36 -0.27 36.45
CA TYR A 505 3.98 -1.24 35.42
C TYR A 505 4.45 -2.62 35.81
N GLY A 506 3.53 -3.58 35.83
CA GLY A 506 3.85 -4.99 36.11
C GLY A 506 4.95 -5.53 35.20
N VAL A 507 5.54 -6.65 35.60
CA VAL A 507 6.63 -7.35 34.90
C VAL A 507 6.29 -7.47 33.42
N THR A 508 7.13 -6.90 32.54
CA THR A 508 6.98 -7.05 31.10
C THR A 508 7.57 -8.39 30.67
N GLU A 509 6.73 -9.27 30.16
CA GLU A 509 7.20 -10.51 29.56
C GLU A 509 7.73 -10.24 28.15
N ARG A 510 8.95 -10.68 27.89
CA ARG A 510 9.54 -10.66 26.55
C ARG A 510 9.19 -11.95 25.84
N THR A 511 8.41 -11.84 24.77
CA THR A 511 8.12 -12.95 23.87
C THR A 511 8.96 -12.84 22.60
N GLU A 512 9.71 -13.88 22.27
CA GLU A 512 10.41 -13.99 20.99
C GLU A 512 9.74 -15.06 20.15
N ARG A 513 9.47 -14.74 18.89
CA ARG A 513 8.86 -15.66 17.93
C ARG A 513 9.62 -15.60 16.62
N SER A 514 9.77 -16.75 15.98
CA SER A 514 10.26 -16.82 14.61
C SER A 514 9.29 -17.62 13.76
N ARG A 515 9.13 -17.19 12.53
CA ARG A 515 8.30 -17.88 11.56
C ARG A 515 8.92 -17.75 10.17
N SER A 516 8.76 -18.82 9.37
CA SER A 516 9.14 -18.78 7.97
C SER A 516 8.05 -19.35 7.09
N ASN A 517 7.97 -18.84 5.87
CA ASN A 517 7.13 -19.35 4.80
C ASN A 517 8.01 -19.67 3.60
N THR A 518 7.90 -20.88 3.10
CA THR A 518 8.61 -21.32 1.89
C THR A 518 7.58 -21.74 0.85
N GLY A 519 7.55 -21.08 -0.29
CA GLY A 519 6.59 -21.32 -1.36
C GLY A 519 7.26 -21.78 -2.64
N LEU A 520 6.77 -22.86 -3.22
CA LEU A 520 7.07 -23.29 -4.58
C LEU A 520 5.89 -22.94 -5.48
N ILE A 521 6.12 -22.15 -6.53
CA ILE A 521 5.10 -21.60 -7.40
C ILE A 521 5.31 -22.17 -8.81
N GLY A 522 4.25 -22.72 -9.39
CA GLY A 522 4.15 -23.06 -10.79
C GLY A 522 3.02 -22.30 -11.46
N GLN A 523 3.29 -21.62 -12.57
CA GLN A 523 2.28 -20.90 -13.33
C GLN A 523 2.44 -21.16 -14.82
N LEU A 524 1.32 -21.42 -15.49
CA LEU A 524 1.21 -21.53 -16.93
C LEU A 524 0.34 -20.38 -17.45
N ASN A 525 0.87 -19.63 -18.39
CA ASN A 525 0.15 -18.59 -19.10
C ASN A 525 0.10 -18.96 -20.57
N GLY A 526 -1.06 -18.87 -21.20
CA GLY A 526 -1.28 -19.11 -22.60
C GLY A 526 -2.06 -17.99 -23.26
N SER A 527 -1.75 -17.67 -24.50
CA SER A 527 -2.55 -16.76 -25.31
C SER A 527 -2.85 -17.38 -26.66
N PHE A 528 -4.09 -17.16 -27.13
CA PHE A 528 -4.52 -17.54 -28.46
C PHE A 528 -4.90 -16.30 -29.25
N ARG A 529 -4.18 -16.04 -30.35
CA ARG A 529 -4.35 -14.87 -31.23
C ARG A 529 -4.24 -13.52 -30.52
N ASP A 530 -3.65 -13.47 -29.33
CA ASP A 530 -3.65 -12.31 -28.45
C ASP A 530 -5.06 -11.74 -28.12
N ILE A 531 -6.07 -12.58 -28.23
CA ILE A 531 -7.47 -12.28 -27.95
C ILE A 531 -7.92 -13.02 -26.69
N LEU A 532 -7.57 -14.30 -26.57
CA LEU A 532 -7.89 -15.11 -25.40
C LEU A 532 -6.61 -15.40 -24.62
N PHE A 533 -6.62 -15.07 -23.36
CA PHE A 533 -5.54 -15.29 -22.40
C PHE A 533 -6.04 -16.21 -21.31
N LEU A 534 -5.29 -17.24 -21.02
CA LEU A 534 -5.57 -18.21 -19.96
C LEU A 534 -4.38 -18.25 -19.01
N SER A 535 -4.66 -18.26 -17.72
CA SER A 535 -3.65 -18.44 -16.69
C SER A 535 -4.09 -19.51 -15.71
N GLY A 536 -3.18 -20.37 -15.31
CA GLY A 536 -3.39 -21.33 -14.24
C GLY A 536 -2.12 -21.41 -13.41
N GLY A 537 -2.28 -21.42 -12.11
CA GLY A 537 -1.16 -21.48 -11.21
C GLY A 537 -1.50 -22.21 -9.93
N VAL A 538 -0.47 -22.72 -9.29
CA VAL A 538 -0.55 -23.33 -7.97
C VAL A 538 0.68 -22.96 -7.17
N ARG A 539 0.50 -22.69 -5.91
CA ARG A 539 1.56 -22.54 -4.93
C ARG A 539 1.42 -23.61 -3.87
N PHE A 540 2.50 -24.31 -3.66
CA PHE A 540 2.69 -25.16 -2.49
C PHE A 540 3.48 -24.38 -1.46
N GLU A 541 2.92 -24.19 -0.31
CA GLU A 541 3.50 -23.39 0.76
C GLU A 541 3.69 -24.21 2.02
N HIS A 542 4.88 -24.13 2.57
CA HIS A 542 5.25 -24.67 3.86
C HIS A 542 5.47 -23.51 4.82
N SER A 543 4.66 -23.43 5.88
CA SER A 543 4.79 -22.46 6.95
C SER A 543 5.30 -23.16 8.20
N ALA A 544 6.44 -22.69 8.73
CA ALA A 544 7.05 -23.17 9.97
C ALA A 544 7.11 -22.04 11.00
N GLY A 545 6.86 -22.34 12.27
CA GLY A 545 6.84 -21.37 13.37
C GLY A 545 7.41 -21.94 14.66
N THR A 546 7.60 -21.07 15.65
CA THR A 546 8.13 -21.45 16.99
C THR A 546 7.11 -22.19 17.86
N ALA A 547 5.85 -22.20 17.47
CA ALA A 547 4.73 -22.78 18.22
C ALA A 547 4.15 -24.03 17.54
N ASP A 548 4.99 -24.99 17.25
CA ASP A 548 4.70 -26.42 17.14
C ASP A 548 3.87 -27.00 15.99
N VAL A 549 3.36 -26.27 15.03
CA VAL A 549 2.67 -26.94 13.91
C VAL A 549 3.13 -26.41 12.56
N ASP A 550 4.08 -27.13 11.96
CA ASP A 550 4.38 -26.98 10.54
C ASP A 550 3.14 -27.27 9.71
N ARG A 551 2.76 -26.34 8.85
CA ARG A 551 1.58 -26.47 8.00
C ARG A 551 1.92 -26.37 6.54
N ASN A 552 1.39 -27.30 5.77
CA ASN A 552 1.43 -27.28 4.31
C ASN A 552 0.10 -26.76 3.74
N SER A 553 0.17 -25.91 2.76
CA SER A 553 -1.00 -25.34 2.11
C SER A 553 -0.86 -25.39 0.58
N THR A 554 -1.99 -25.55 -0.10
CA THR A 554 -2.07 -25.49 -1.57
C THR A 554 -2.99 -24.36 -1.98
N LEU A 555 -2.45 -23.41 -2.74
CA LEU A 555 -3.13 -22.19 -3.14
C LEU A 555 -3.28 -22.17 -4.67
N PRO A 556 -4.41 -22.64 -5.21
CA PRO A 556 -4.68 -22.62 -6.62
C PRO A 556 -5.16 -21.25 -7.10
N MET A 557 -4.85 -20.92 -8.36
CA MET A 557 -5.32 -19.75 -9.07
C MET A 557 -5.65 -20.14 -10.52
N PHE A 558 -6.79 -19.67 -11.03
CA PHE A 558 -7.17 -19.83 -12.42
C PHE A 558 -7.76 -18.52 -12.93
N GLY A 559 -7.53 -18.21 -14.18
CA GLY A 559 -8.10 -17.03 -14.79
C GLY A 559 -8.15 -17.10 -16.31
N ALA A 560 -9.10 -16.34 -16.86
CA ALA A 560 -9.24 -16.14 -18.29
C ALA A 560 -9.53 -14.67 -18.57
N ALA A 561 -8.97 -14.15 -19.66
CA ALA A 561 -9.30 -12.84 -20.19
C ALA A 561 -9.51 -12.94 -21.69
N PHE A 562 -10.62 -12.36 -22.15
CA PHE A 562 -10.95 -12.23 -23.58
C PHE A 562 -10.91 -10.76 -23.94
N VAL A 563 -10.12 -10.41 -24.95
CA VAL A 563 -9.92 -9.01 -25.33
C VAL A 563 -10.29 -8.85 -26.79
N GLN A 564 -11.28 -8.01 -27.05
CA GLN A 564 -11.70 -7.63 -28.40
C GLN A 564 -11.29 -6.21 -28.69
N ASP A 565 -10.41 -6.01 -29.64
CA ASP A 565 -10.04 -4.69 -30.16
C ASP A 565 -11.09 -4.19 -31.17
N LEU A 566 -11.62 -3.01 -30.96
CA LEU A 566 -12.66 -2.35 -31.74
C LEU A 566 -12.14 -1.04 -32.34
N GLY A 567 -10.98 -1.05 -32.96
CA GLY A 567 -10.32 0.13 -33.50
C GLY A 567 -9.74 1.05 -32.41
N ARG A 568 -10.45 2.12 -32.06
CA ARG A 568 -10.05 3.05 -30.97
C ARG A 568 -10.48 2.57 -29.59
N ALA A 569 -11.35 1.57 -29.54
CA ALA A 569 -11.82 0.99 -28.30
C ALA A 569 -11.30 -0.43 -28.13
N ALA A 570 -11.23 -0.92 -26.91
CA ALA A 570 -11.02 -2.30 -26.57
C ALA A 570 -12.00 -2.71 -25.48
N LEU A 571 -12.57 -3.90 -25.64
CA LEU A 571 -13.44 -4.52 -24.66
C LEU A 571 -12.74 -5.76 -24.12
N LYS A 572 -12.60 -5.84 -22.80
CA LYS A 572 -11.98 -6.97 -22.11
C LYS A 572 -12.98 -7.58 -21.14
N PHE A 573 -13.23 -8.87 -21.29
CA PHE A 573 -13.94 -9.67 -20.30
C PHE A 573 -12.93 -10.51 -19.53
N ARG A 574 -13.10 -10.65 -18.23
CA ARG A 574 -12.20 -11.41 -17.37
C ARG A 574 -12.95 -12.18 -16.31
N VAL A 575 -12.40 -13.33 -15.96
CA VAL A 575 -12.86 -14.14 -14.82
C VAL A 575 -11.63 -14.71 -14.13
N ALA A 576 -11.66 -14.73 -12.80
CA ALA A 576 -10.59 -15.32 -12.01
C ALA A 576 -11.13 -16.01 -10.76
N TYR A 577 -10.45 -17.06 -10.35
CA TYR A 577 -10.63 -17.76 -9.09
C TYR A 577 -9.31 -17.77 -8.33
N GLY A 578 -9.38 -17.65 -7.00
CA GLY A 578 -8.21 -17.79 -6.15
C GLY A 578 -8.58 -18.27 -4.76
N LYS A 579 -7.61 -18.89 -4.11
CA LYS A 579 -7.67 -19.29 -2.69
C LYS A 579 -6.45 -18.73 -1.97
N GLY A 580 -6.68 -18.11 -0.82
CA GLY A 580 -5.66 -17.60 0.09
C GLY A 580 -5.81 -18.20 1.46
N ILE A 581 -4.72 -18.21 2.22
CA ILE A 581 -4.66 -18.67 3.60
C ILE A 581 -3.85 -17.68 4.44
N ARG A 582 -4.24 -17.51 5.71
CA ARG A 582 -3.44 -16.87 6.74
C ARG A 582 -3.32 -17.83 7.92
N PRO A 583 -2.12 -18.30 8.23
CA PRO A 583 -1.90 -19.13 9.41
C PRO A 583 -2.27 -18.36 10.70
N ALA A 584 -2.81 -19.09 11.68
CA ALA A 584 -3.25 -18.49 12.95
C ALA A 584 -2.11 -17.78 13.70
N GLU A 585 -0.89 -18.27 13.56
CA GLU A 585 0.30 -17.69 14.18
C GLU A 585 0.59 -16.25 13.69
N THR A 586 0.26 -15.93 12.45
CA THR A 586 0.39 -14.56 11.93
C THR A 586 -0.55 -13.59 12.64
N THR A 587 -1.79 -14.02 12.83
CA THR A 587 -2.81 -13.23 13.53
C THR A 587 -2.41 -12.99 14.97
N ILE A 588 -1.95 -14.03 15.67
CA ILE A 588 -1.48 -13.93 17.05
C ILE A 588 -0.30 -12.96 17.15
N ARG A 589 0.67 -13.07 16.25
CA ARG A 589 1.80 -12.15 16.20
C ARG A 589 1.35 -10.70 16.04
N THR A 590 0.41 -10.45 15.16
CA THR A 590 -0.10 -9.10 14.89
C THR A 590 -0.84 -8.52 16.10
N THR A 591 -1.55 -9.35 16.85
CA THR A 591 -2.32 -8.92 18.03
C THR A 591 -1.50 -8.88 19.31
N SER A 592 -0.36 -9.59 19.39
CA SER A 592 0.44 -9.64 20.60
C SER A 592 0.96 -8.27 21.04
N TRP A 593 1.35 -7.42 20.12
CA TRP A 593 1.76 -6.06 20.43
C TRP A 593 0.59 -5.06 20.57
N MET A 594 -0.64 -5.51 20.33
CA MET A 594 -1.88 -4.80 20.69
C MET A 594 -2.35 -5.08 22.14
N GLY A 595 -1.53 -5.72 22.96
CA GLY A 595 -1.83 -5.98 24.35
C GLY A 595 -2.67 -7.23 24.63
N MET A 596 -2.82 -8.13 23.66
CA MET A 596 -3.59 -9.36 23.81
C MET A 596 -2.70 -10.54 24.19
N ARG A 597 -3.14 -11.37 25.17
CA ARG A 597 -2.48 -12.62 25.50
C ARG A 597 -2.65 -13.60 24.34
N GLY A 598 -1.60 -13.82 23.54
CA GLY A 598 -1.66 -14.70 22.39
C GLY A 598 -1.16 -16.13 22.60
N SER A 599 -0.60 -16.45 23.78
CA SER A 599 0.12 -17.70 23.95
C SER A 599 -0.75 -18.92 24.29
N GLU A 600 -1.89 -18.74 24.94
CA GLU A 600 -2.74 -19.87 25.33
C GLU A 600 -3.81 -20.23 24.28
N ALA A 601 -4.19 -19.29 23.44
CA ALA A 601 -5.23 -19.50 22.43
C ALA A 601 -4.72 -20.10 21.11
N ALA A 602 -3.40 -20.07 20.86
CA ALA A 602 -2.83 -20.47 19.57
C ALA A 602 -3.07 -21.94 19.17
N SER A 603 -3.08 -22.84 20.13
CA SER A 603 -3.22 -24.28 19.87
C SER A 603 -4.61 -24.68 19.37
N ASN A 604 -5.62 -23.83 19.56
CA ASN A 604 -7.02 -24.12 19.24
C ASN A 604 -7.56 -23.33 18.04
N LEU A 605 -6.76 -22.42 17.44
CA LEU A 605 -7.20 -21.61 16.33
C LEU A 605 -6.98 -22.34 15.00
N SER A 606 -8.01 -22.33 14.16
CA SER A 606 -7.89 -22.71 12.76
C SER A 606 -7.29 -21.56 11.93
N PRO A 607 -6.56 -21.85 10.85
CA PRO A 607 -6.12 -20.82 9.93
C PRO A 607 -7.30 -20.10 9.30
N GLU A 608 -7.10 -18.85 8.96
CA GLU A 608 -8.05 -18.09 8.15
C GLU A 608 -7.88 -18.48 6.68
N GLU A 609 -8.95 -18.79 6.01
CA GLU A 609 -8.97 -19.10 4.57
C GLU A 609 -9.96 -18.20 3.85
N GLN A 610 -9.60 -17.77 2.65
CA GLN A 610 -10.52 -17.07 1.77
C GLN A 610 -10.40 -17.61 0.36
N SER A 611 -11.54 -17.94 -0.24
CA SER A 611 -11.63 -18.34 -1.64
C SER A 611 -12.75 -17.59 -2.33
N GLY A 612 -12.62 -17.38 -3.64
CA GLY A 612 -13.68 -16.70 -4.35
C GLY A 612 -13.45 -16.56 -5.83
N VAL A 613 -14.52 -16.20 -6.50
CA VAL A 613 -14.59 -15.92 -7.93
C VAL A 613 -14.83 -14.43 -8.13
N GLU A 614 -14.19 -13.89 -9.14
CA GLU A 614 -14.54 -12.58 -9.69
C GLU A 614 -14.74 -12.65 -11.20
N ALA A 615 -15.65 -11.82 -11.70
CA ALA A 615 -15.86 -11.61 -13.13
C ALA A 615 -15.95 -10.12 -13.42
N GLY A 616 -15.39 -9.69 -14.54
CA GLY A 616 -15.37 -8.27 -14.89
C GLY A 616 -15.43 -8.00 -16.38
N ALA A 617 -15.80 -6.75 -16.68
CA ALA A 617 -15.80 -6.19 -18.02
C ALA A 617 -15.11 -4.82 -17.99
N ASP A 618 -14.15 -4.63 -18.88
CA ASP A 618 -13.39 -3.39 -19.00
C ASP A 618 -13.58 -2.81 -20.41
N LEU A 619 -14.03 -1.56 -20.50
CA LEU A 619 -14.13 -0.81 -21.74
C LEU A 619 -13.11 0.32 -21.74
N LEU A 620 -12.24 0.34 -22.72
CA LEU A 620 -11.20 1.34 -22.89
C LEU A 620 -11.34 2.01 -24.26
N VAL A 621 -11.31 3.33 -24.31
CA VAL A 621 -11.40 4.10 -25.56
C VAL A 621 -10.18 5.02 -25.66
N GLY A 622 -9.18 4.57 -26.39
CA GLY A 622 -7.89 5.23 -26.50
C GLY A 622 -7.29 5.48 -25.11
N ARG A 623 -6.85 6.69 -24.86
CA ARG A 623 -6.37 7.20 -23.55
C ARG A 623 -7.41 8.10 -22.85
N THR A 624 -8.60 8.24 -23.46
CA THR A 624 -9.60 9.24 -23.08
C THR A 624 -10.61 8.70 -22.09
N LEU A 625 -11.02 7.44 -22.24
CA LEU A 625 -12.07 6.82 -21.43
C LEU A 625 -11.63 5.42 -20.97
N GLY A 626 -11.73 5.17 -19.70
CA GLY A 626 -11.65 3.86 -19.09
C GLY A 626 -12.91 3.60 -18.26
N PHE A 627 -13.50 2.43 -18.36
CA PHE A 627 -14.60 1.97 -17.53
C PHE A 627 -14.36 0.53 -17.14
N HIS A 628 -14.51 0.20 -15.86
CA HIS A 628 -14.28 -1.11 -15.29
C HIS A 628 -15.45 -1.49 -14.41
N LEU A 629 -15.98 -2.69 -14.60
CA LEU A 629 -17.01 -3.30 -13.79
C LEU A 629 -16.52 -4.64 -13.30
N THR A 630 -16.65 -4.92 -12.00
CA THR A 630 -16.29 -6.21 -11.41
C THR A 630 -17.40 -6.68 -10.47
N ARG A 631 -17.80 -7.92 -10.59
CA ARG A 631 -18.59 -8.68 -9.62
C ARG A 631 -17.66 -9.64 -8.89
N PHE A 632 -17.75 -9.69 -7.56
CA PHE A 632 -17.03 -10.68 -6.76
C PHE A 632 -17.98 -11.43 -5.83
N ASP A 633 -17.65 -12.69 -5.55
CA ASP A 633 -18.31 -13.57 -4.59
C ASP A 633 -17.23 -14.39 -3.88
N GLN A 634 -17.07 -14.17 -2.57
CA GLN A 634 -15.98 -14.73 -1.80
C GLN A 634 -16.53 -15.32 -0.51
N LEU A 635 -15.94 -16.43 -0.08
CA LEU A 635 -16.17 -17.08 1.19
C LEU A 635 -14.89 -17.01 2.03
N ALA A 636 -14.97 -16.37 3.18
CA ALA A 636 -13.94 -16.41 4.20
C ALA A 636 -14.35 -17.35 5.31
N SER A 637 -13.43 -18.17 5.78
CA SER A 637 -13.65 -19.11 6.88
C SER A 637 -12.56 -19.00 7.92
N GLY A 638 -12.90 -19.22 9.17
CA GLY A 638 -11.95 -19.21 10.27
C GLY A 638 -11.41 -17.83 10.61
N LEU A 639 -12.03 -16.71 10.19
CA LEU A 639 -11.55 -15.37 10.54
C LEU A 639 -11.40 -15.24 12.05
N ILE A 640 -10.25 -14.72 12.48
CA ILE A 640 -9.87 -14.64 13.88
C ILE A 640 -10.17 -13.24 14.41
N GLN A 641 -10.88 -13.17 15.52
CA GLN A 641 -11.21 -11.91 16.20
C GLN A 641 -10.86 -11.96 17.68
N PRO A 642 -10.50 -10.83 18.28
CA PRO A 642 -10.46 -10.69 19.74
C PRO A 642 -11.89 -10.63 20.27
N VAL A 643 -12.20 -11.49 21.19
CA VAL A 643 -13.49 -11.55 21.89
C VAL A 643 -13.27 -11.23 23.36
N ALA A 644 -14.05 -10.30 23.89
CA ALA A 644 -14.03 -9.97 25.31
C ALA A 644 -14.66 -11.14 26.12
N VAL A 645 -13.92 -11.64 27.08
CA VAL A 645 -14.32 -12.76 27.95
C VAL A 645 -14.12 -12.41 29.42
N SER A 646 -14.82 -13.11 30.32
CA SER A 646 -14.59 -12.96 31.75
C SER A 646 -13.38 -13.83 32.16
N SER A 647 -12.37 -13.23 32.79
CA SER A 647 -11.29 -14.00 33.38
C SER A 647 -11.59 -14.24 34.85
N SER A 648 -11.93 -15.48 35.19
CA SER A 648 -12.03 -15.99 36.55
C SER A 648 -10.68 -16.53 37.02
N GLY A 649 -9.64 -15.72 37.04
CA GLY A 649 -8.33 -16.12 37.55
C GLY A 649 -8.17 -15.74 39.01
N PRO A 650 -7.59 -16.63 39.88
CA PRO A 650 -7.15 -16.20 41.21
C PRO A 650 -6.13 -15.09 41.03
N GLY A 651 -6.34 -14.00 41.76
CA GLY A 651 -5.36 -12.92 41.80
C GLY A 651 -3.99 -13.45 42.16
N PRO A 652 -2.84 -12.86 41.70
CA PRO A 652 -1.52 -13.25 42.10
C PRO A 652 -1.29 -12.90 43.56
N GLY A 653 -1.77 -13.73 44.48
CA GLY A 653 -1.66 -13.52 45.92
C GLY A 653 -1.92 -14.76 46.75
N GLY A 654 -2.30 -15.88 46.13
CA GLY A 654 -2.53 -17.14 46.82
C GLY A 654 -1.39 -18.12 46.68
N GLY A 655 -0.12 -17.71 46.88
CA GLY A 655 1.02 -18.59 46.93
C GLY A 655 1.39 -18.91 48.34
N GLY A 656 1.07 -20.13 48.81
CA GLY A 656 1.80 -20.92 49.70
C GLY A 656 2.15 -20.38 51.05
N GLY A 657 1.55 -20.83 52.08
CA GLY A 657 2.02 -20.63 53.40
C GLY A 657 1.34 -21.55 54.35
N GLY A 658 1.94 -22.67 54.66
CA GLY A 658 2.06 -23.42 55.83
C GLY A 658 0.93 -23.47 56.86
N GLY A 659 0.62 -24.66 57.25
CA GLY A 659 -0.30 -25.06 58.25
C GLY A 659 -0.22 -24.27 59.55
N GLY A 660 -1.39 -24.05 60.08
CA GLY A 660 -1.61 -23.52 61.44
C GLY A 660 -3.03 -23.84 61.84
N SER A 661 -3.10 -24.86 62.67
CA SER A 661 -4.31 -25.35 63.31
C SER A 661 -4.96 -24.30 64.21
N GLY A 662 -6.31 -24.29 64.22
CA GLY A 662 -7.10 -24.07 65.39
C GLY A 662 -7.71 -22.68 65.59
N GLY A 663 -9.03 -22.63 65.63
CA GLY A 663 -9.77 -21.49 66.15
C GLY A 663 -11.16 -21.33 65.55
N SER A 664 -12.11 -22.10 66.06
CA SER A 664 -13.53 -21.93 65.87
C SER A 664 -14.05 -20.66 66.56
N GLY A 665 -14.56 -19.68 65.79
CA GLY A 665 -15.34 -18.59 66.24
C GLY A 665 -16.47 -18.27 65.27
N PRO A 666 -17.76 -18.26 65.72
CA PRO A 666 -18.88 -17.88 64.87
C PRO A 666 -19.07 -16.37 64.87
N GLY A 667 -18.80 -15.76 63.78
CA GLY A 667 -19.02 -14.32 63.60
C GLY A 667 -19.36 -14.03 62.17
N GLY A 668 -20.61 -13.70 61.96
CA GLY A 668 -21.31 -13.49 60.76
C GLY A 668 -20.77 -12.44 59.81
N GLY A 669 -21.24 -12.54 58.60
CA GLY A 669 -21.60 -11.35 57.93
C GLY A 669 -20.88 -11.13 56.64
N GLY A 670 -21.58 -11.25 55.58
CA GLY A 670 -21.48 -10.40 54.44
C GLY A 670 -20.33 -10.70 53.49
N GLY A 671 -20.34 -11.86 52.91
CA GLY A 671 -19.74 -12.04 51.62
C GLY A 671 -20.54 -11.21 50.60
N GLY A 672 -20.14 -9.99 50.37
CA GLY A 672 -20.62 -9.23 49.22
C GLY A 672 -20.15 -9.93 47.97
N PRO A 673 -20.99 -10.02 46.92
CA PRO A 673 -20.62 -10.61 45.65
C PRO A 673 -19.71 -9.64 44.88
N ASN A 674 -18.49 -9.45 45.32
CA ASN A 674 -17.46 -8.81 44.53
C ASN A 674 -16.59 -9.87 43.84
N ASP A 675 -17.28 -10.82 43.13
CA ASP A 675 -16.65 -11.52 42.04
C ASP A 675 -16.64 -10.59 40.80
N GLY A 676 -15.96 -9.49 40.90
CA GLY A 676 -15.67 -8.61 39.80
C GLY A 676 -14.73 -9.34 38.83
N GLY A 677 -15.30 -10.17 37.97
CA GLY A 677 -14.56 -10.78 36.86
C GLY A 677 -13.91 -9.68 36.05
N ARG A 678 -12.63 -9.85 35.79
CA ARG A 678 -11.89 -8.92 34.92
C ARG A 678 -12.23 -9.23 33.47
N ILE A 679 -12.34 -8.15 32.63
CA ILE A 679 -12.48 -8.30 31.18
C ILE A 679 -11.12 -8.64 30.61
N ALA A 680 -11.04 -9.76 29.90
CA ALA A 680 -9.86 -10.20 29.16
C ALA A 680 -10.22 -10.38 27.69
N TYR A 681 -9.25 -10.44 26.82
CA TYR A 681 -9.46 -10.72 25.40
C TYR A 681 -8.87 -12.07 25.02
N GLU A 682 -9.67 -12.87 24.34
CA GLU A 682 -9.29 -14.14 23.75
C GLU A 682 -9.44 -14.07 22.24
N LEU A 683 -8.47 -14.61 21.49
CA LEU A 683 -8.62 -14.75 20.04
C LEU A 683 -9.49 -15.97 19.73
N GLN A 684 -10.53 -15.78 18.96
CA GLN A 684 -11.44 -16.83 18.55
C GLN A 684 -11.69 -16.80 17.04
N ASN A 685 -11.89 -18.00 16.45
CA ASN A 685 -12.41 -18.08 15.07
C ASN A 685 -13.89 -17.72 15.06
N VAL A 686 -14.29 -16.79 14.22
CA VAL A 686 -15.69 -16.36 14.08
C VAL A 686 -16.52 -17.42 13.37
N GLY A 687 -15.98 -18.01 12.30
CA GLY A 687 -16.71 -19.00 11.48
C GLY A 687 -16.63 -18.66 9.99
N GLU A 688 -17.78 -18.73 9.30
CA GLU A 688 -17.89 -18.46 7.87
C GLU A 688 -18.52 -17.10 7.60
N ILE A 689 -17.89 -16.32 6.71
CA ILE A 689 -18.34 -14.99 6.30
C ILE A 689 -18.39 -14.95 4.77
N THR A 690 -19.52 -14.47 4.23
CA THR A 690 -19.66 -14.23 2.80
C THR A 690 -19.39 -12.77 2.49
N ASN A 691 -18.55 -12.52 1.49
CA ASN A 691 -18.24 -11.19 0.98
C ASN A 691 -18.64 -11.11 -0.49
N ARG A 692 -19.67 -10.34 -0.79
CA ARG A 692 -20.21 -10.19 -2.15
C ARG A 692 -20.33 -8.73 -2.51
N GLY A 693 -20.13 -8.42 -3.79
CA GLY A 693 -20.26 -7.02 -4.14
C GLY A 693 -20.03 -6.71 -5.60
N TRP A 694 -20.17 -5.43 -5.89
CA TRP A 694 -19.89 -4.82 -7.18
C TRP A 694 -18.88 -3.71 -7.02
N GLU A 695 -17.98 -3.62 -7.95
CA GLU A 695 -16.98 -2.57 -8.06
C GLU A 695 -17.08 -1.93 -9.43
N ILE A 696 -17.20 -0.64 -9.45
CA ILE A 696 -17.31 0.19 -10.66
C ILE A 696 -16.22 1.24 -10.57
N SER A 697 -15.39 1.35 -11.59
CA SER A 697 -14.47 2.48 -11.69
C SER A 697 -14.45 3.01 -13.12
N GLY A 698 -14.17 4.29 -13.24
CA GLY A 698 -14.09 4.94 -14.53
C GLY A 698 -13.17 6.14 -14.52
N SER A 699 -12.60 6.42 -15.66
CA SER A 699 -11.79 7.62 -15.88
C SER A 699 -12.10 8.21 -17.25
N VAL A 700 -12.17 9.54 -17.30
CA VAL A 700 -12.29 10.28 -18.54
C VAL A 700 -11.30 11.44 -18.53
N GLY A 701 -10.62 11.67 -19.64
CA GLY A 701 -9.63 12.73 -19.75
C GLY A 701 -9.64 13.38 -21.13
N ALA A 702 -9.66 14.74 -21.16
CA ALA A 702 -9.54 15.52 -22.38
C ALA A 702 -9.01 16.92 -22.05
N HIS A 703 -8.22 17.49 -22.94
CA HIS A 703 -7.76 18.89 -22.89
C HIS A 703 -7.09 19.33 -21.57
N GLY A 704 -6.40 18.40 -20.89
CA GLY A 704 -5.73 18.69 -19.61
C GLY A 704 -6.61 18.46 -18.38
N LEU A 705 -7.91 18.20 -18.55
CA LEU A 705 -8.81 17.77 -17.49
C LEU A 705 -8.92 16.25 -17.50
N SER A 706 -8.79 15.62 -16.34
CA SER A 706 -9.13 14.21 -16.12
C SER A 706 -10.00 14.06 -14.90
N VAL A 707 -11.00 13.18 -15.00
CA VAL A 707 -11.87 12.82 -13.88
C VAL A 707 -11.81 11.31 -13.75
N SER A 708 -11.57 10.83 -12.54
CA SER A 708 -11.64 9.42 -12.18
C SER A 708 -12.60 9.21 -11.02
N THR A 709 -13.36 8.12 -11.08
CA THR A 709 -14.31 7.74 -10.04
C THR A 709 -14.15 6.28 -9.71
N ALA A 710 -14.38 5.91 -8.45
CA ALA A 710 -14.49 4.54 -8.00
C ALA A 710 -15.67 4.40 -7.05
N TYR A 711 -16.52 3.41 -7.28
CA TYR A 711 -17.68 3.09 -6.45
C TYR A 711 -17.69 1.60 -6.16
N ALA A 712 -17.97 1.22 -4.93
CA ALA A 712 -18.14 -0.17 -4.55
C ALA A 712 -19.34 -0.35 -3.63
N ILE A 713 -19.98 -1.49 -3.78
CA ILE A 713 -21.02 -2.02 -2.90
C ILE A 713 -20.48 -3.33 -2.34
N VAL A 714 -20.46 -3.46 -1.03
CA VAL A 714 -19.93 -4.62 -0.32
C VAL A 714 -20.98 -5.14 0.66
N ASP A 715 -21.43 -6.38 0.47
CA ASP A 715 -22.26 -7.12 1.42
C ASP A 715 -21.40 -8.18 2.09
N SER A 716 -20.96 -7.86 3.31
CA SER A 716 -20.13 -8.74 4.16
C SER A 716 -20.96 -9.20 5.34
N ARG A 717 -21.26 -10.52 5.39
CA ARG A 717 -22.16 -11.09 6.40
C ARG A 717 -21.67 -12.40 6.99
N VAL A 718 -21.90 -12.55 8.27
CA VAL A 718 -21.73 -13.81 8.97
C VAL A 718 -22.72 -14.84 8.40
N ARG A 719 -22.19 -15.92 7.84
CA ARG A 719 -22.98 -17.04 7.32
C ARG A 719 -23.25 -18.07 8.41
N ARG A 720 -22.21 -18.44 9.15
CA ARG A 720 -22.23 -19.43 10.20
C ARG A 720 -21.16 -19.11 11.24
N LEU A 721 -21.49 -19.21 12.50
CA LEU A 721 -20.53 -19.07 13.59
C LEU A 721 -19.79 -20.39 13.83
N ALA A 722 -18.55 -20.27 14.32
CA ALA A 722 -17.80 -21.39 14.84
C ALA A 722 -18.42 -21.86 16.19
N ASP A 723 -18.35 -23.16 16.49
CA ASP A 723 -18.99 -23.73 17.66
C ASP A 723 -18.48 -23.16 19.00
N ARG A 724 -17.24 -22.64 19.01
CA ARG A 724 -16.60 -22.05 20.19
C ARG A 724 -16.67 -20.52 20.25
N TYR A 725 -17.32 -19.89 19.28
CA TYR A 725 -17.42 -18.44 19.24
C TYR A 725 -18.38 -17.91 20.31
N THR A 726 -17.88 -17.08 21.21
CA THR A 726 -18.64 -16.48 22.32
C THR A 726 -18.82 -14.98 22.21
N GLY A 727 -18.44 -14.39 21.09
CA GLY A 727 -18.58 -12.94 20.82
C GLY A 727 -20.01 -12.51 20.52
N ASP A 728 -20.15 -11.30 20.04
CA ASP A 728 -21.41 -10.59 19.84
C ASP A 728 -22.01 -10.73 18.42
N LEU A 729 -21.31 -11.34 17.48
CA LEU A 729 -21.83 -11.62 16.14
C LEU A 729 -22.85 -12.76 16.14
N ARG A 730 -23.81 -12.68 15.20
CA ARG A 730 -24.82 -13.71 14.93
C ARG A 730 -24.89 -14.01 13.43
N PRO A 731 -25.36 -15.19 13.02
CA PRO A 731 -25.61 -15.46 11.61
C PRO A 731 -26.55 -14.40 11.00
N GLY A 732 -26.19 -13.88 9.84
CA GLY A 732 -26.89 -12.80 9.15
C GLY A 732 -26.39 -11.39 9.47
N ASP A 733 -25.59 -11.21 10.52
CA ASP A 733 -25.06 -9.90 10.86
C ASP A 733 -24.05 -9.40 9.82
N ARG A 734 -24.02 -8.10 9.63
CA ARG A 734 -22.95 -7.43 8.89
C ARG A 734 -21.67 -7.43 9.73
N MET A 735 -20.55 -7.56 9.03
CA MET A 735 -19.26 -7.41 9.68
C MET A 735 -19.06 -5.98 10.15
N LEU A 736 -18.51 -5.86 11.35
CA LEU A 736 -18.21 -4.55 11.96
C LEU A 736 -17.12 -3.82 11.18
N GLU A 737 -17.16 -2.50 11.22
CA GLU A 737 -16.20 -1.57 10.57
C GLU A 737 -16.13 -1.67 9.03
N VAL A 738 -16.99 -2.45 8.39
CA VAL A 738 -17.06 -2.59 6.94
C VAL A 738 -18.11 -1.66 6.36
N PRO A 739 -17.72 -0.62 5.59
CA PRO A 739 -18.69 0.23 4.89
C PRO A 739 -19.47 -0.57 3.85
N GLU A 740 -20.80 -0.37 3.82
CA GLU A 740 -21.64 -1.01 2.81
C GLU A 740 -21.34 -0.49 1.40
N ARG A 741 -21.02 0.79 1.32
CA ARG A 741 -20.71 1.46 0.05
C ARG A 741 -19.54 2.42 0.25
N THR A 742 -18.70 2.49 -0.77
CA THR A 742 -17.62 3.48 -0.84
C THR A 742 -17.70 4.21 -2.17
N LEU A 743 -17.44 5.50 -2.15
CA LEU A 743 -17.38 6.34 -3.34
C LEU A 743 -16.14 7.21 -3.28
N SER A 744 -15.42 7.32 -4.37
CA SER A 744 -14.40 8.34 -4.55
C SER A 744 -14.49 8.97 -5.93
N ALA A 745 -14.13 10.25 -6.00
CA ALA A 745 -14.03 10.99 -7.25
C ALA A 745 -12.84 11.95 -7.17
N THR A 746 -12.03 11.96 -8.21
CA THR A 746 -10.90 12.88 -8.36
C THR A 746 -11.01 13.59 -9.69
N ALA A 747 -10.98 14.92 -9.64
CA ALA A 747 -10.81 15.77 -10.82
C ALA A 747 -9.40 16.36 -10.79
N THR A 748 -8.64 16.18 -11.86
CA THR A 748 -7.30 16.74 -12.03
C THR A 748 -7.26 17.58 -13.29
N TYR A 749 -6.76 18.80 -13.17
CA TYR A 749 -6.54 19.71 -14.28
C TYR A 749 -5.06 20.06 -14.39
N ALA A 750 -4.47 19.89 -15.58
CA ALA A 750 -3.08 20.25 -15.83
C ALA A 750 -2.96 20.86 -17.22
N ARG A 751 -2.78 22.18 -17.27
CA ARG A 751 -2.61 22.91 -18.55
C ARG A 751 -1.80 24.19 -18.35
N GLY A 752 -0.79 24.36 -19.18
CA GLY A 752 0.12 25.50 -19.06
C GLY A 752 0.86 25.49 -17.72
N PRO A 753 0.89 26.61 -16.98
CA PRO A 753 1.57 26.66 -15.68
C PRO A 753 0.70 26.12 -14.52
N TRP A 754 -0.54 25.76 -14.77
CA TRP A 754 -1.49 25.35 -13.75
C TRP A 754 -1.58 23.83 -13.64
N SER A 755 -1.54 23.32 -12.42
CA SER A 755 -1.93 21.96 -12.07
C SER A 755 -2.79 22.02 -10.81
N ALA A 756 -3.97 21.42 -10.87
CA ALA A 756 -4.89 21.37 -9.74
C ALA A 756 -5.52 19.98 -9.64
N SER A 757 -5.82 19.55 -8.43
CA SER A 757 -6.62 18.35 -8.19
C SER A 757 -7.59 18.56 -7.03
N VAL A 758 -8.77 17.95 -7.16
CA VAL A 758 -9.76 17.86 -6.08
C VAL A 758 -10.15 16.39 -5.95
N THR A 759 -10.04 15.85 -4.77
CA THR A 759 -10.41 14.46 -4.45
C THR A 759 -11.44 14.46 -3.35
N GLY A 760 -12.61 13.87 -3.63
CA GLY A 760 -13.64 13.56 -2.65
C GLY A 760 -13.75 12.06 -2.44
N SER A 761 -13.90 11.61 -1.20
CA SER A 761 -14.22 10.22 -0.88
C SER A 761 -15.27 10.13 0.23
N ARG A 762 -16.07 9.07 0.19
CA ARG A 762 -17.11 8.81 1.17
C ARG A 762 -17.24 7.32 1.47
N ALA A 763 -17.28 6.97 2.74
CA ALA A 763 -17.79 5.70 3.24
C ALA A 763 -19.23 5.88 3.70
N PHE A 764 -20.06 4.85 3.50
CA PHE A 764 -21.48 4.87 3.88
C PHE A 764 -21.79 3.66 4.74
N ASP A 765 -22.61 3.86 5.73
CA ASP A 765 -23.36 2.84 6.44
C ASP A 765 -22.49 1.67 6.95
N TRP A 766 -21.73 1.90 8.01
CA TRP A 766 -21.04 0.82 8.72
C TRP A 766 -21.54 0.69 10.15
N VAL A 767 -21.39 -0.50 10.71
CA VAL A 767 -21.69 -0.78 12.11
C VAL A 767 -20.38 -0.84 12.89
N ASN A 768 -20.31 -0.15 14.01
CA ASN A 768 -19.23 -0.22 14.97
C ASN A 768 -19.80 -0.02 16.38
N TYR A 769 -18.96 -0.13 17.40
CA TYR A 769 -19.37 0.14 18.77
C TYR A 769 -19.59 1.63 19.01
N ASP A 770 -20.59 1.96 19.84
CA ASP A 770 -20.67 3.23 20.52
C ASP A 770 -19.69 3.20 21.71
N ARG A 771 -18.47 3.64 21.46
CA ARG A 771 -17.37 3.58 22.42
C ARG A 771 -17.55 4.54 23.59
N LEU A 772 -18.24 5.68 23.38
CA LEU A 772 -18.57 6.61 24.46
C LEU A 772 -19.56 5.96 25.43
N ALA A 773 -20.66 5.39 24.92
CA ALA A 773 -21.63 4.69 25.73
C ALA A 773 -21.02 3.48 26.47
N LEU A 774 -20.07 2.80 25.83
CA LEU A 774 -19.37 1.69 26.44
C LEU A 774 -18.41 2.13 27.54
N ALA A 775 -17.67 3.22 27.33
CA ALA A 775 -16.79 3.81 28.33
C ALA A 775 -17.60 4.28 29.56
N ASP A 776 -18.73 4.97 29.33
CA ASP A 776 -19.65 5.39 30.37
C ASP A 776 -20.16 4.18 31.20
N ALA A 777 -20.57 3.10 30.56
CA ALA A 777 -21.01 1.89 31.24
C ALA A 777 -19.91 1.20 32.07
N VAL A 778 -18.65 1.35 31.68
CA VAL A 778 -17.49 0.83 32.42
C VAL A 778 -17.15 1.72 33.61
N GLU A 779 -17.14 3.06 33.42
CA GLU A 779 -16.73 4.02 34.43
C GLU A 779 -17.79 4.26 35.52
N SER A 780 -19.08 4.29 35.15
CA SER A 780 -20.18 4.38 36.09
C SER A 780 -20.28 3.20 37.06
N GLY A 781 -19.76 2.03 36.63
CA GLY A 781 -19.92 0.80 37.38
C GLY A 781 -21.36 0.28 37.48
N ASP A 782 -22.30 0.90 36.75
CA ASP A 782 -23.72 0.54 36.75
C ASP A 782 -24.00 -0.84 36.17
N ARG A 783 -23.05 -1.35 35.37
CA ARG A 783 -23.13 -2.70 34.79
C ARG A 783 -21.97 -3.58 35.27
N PRO A 784 -22.25 -4.78 35.75
CA PRO A 784 -21.17 -5.72 36.11
C PRO A 784 -20.38 -6.12 34.87
N PRO A 785 -19.07 -6.44 34.97
CA PRO A 785 -18.23 -6.83 33.83
C PRO A 785 -18.79 -7.92 32.92
N ARG A 786 -19.55 -8.85 33.49
CA ARG A 786 -20.24 -9.91 32.72
C ARG A 786 -21.26 -9.38 31.70
N ASP A 787 -21.79 -8.17 31.88
CA ASP A 787 -22.77 -7.55 30.98
C ASP A 787 -22.06 -6.68 29.91
N LEU A 788 -20.74 -6.61 29.95
CA LEU A 788 -19.87 -5.86 29.03
C LEU A 788 -18.97 -6.80 28.18
N ILE A 789 -19.31 -8.10 28.11
CA ILE A 789 -18.54 -9.10 27.37
C ILE A 789 -19.43 -9.92 26.42
N GLY A 790 -18.79 -10.59 25.47
CA GLY A 790 -19.45 -11.53 24.57
C GLY A 790 -20.68 -10.94 23.89
N ALA A 791 -21.77 -11.69 23.85
CA ALA A 791 -23.01 -11.29 23.18
C ALA A 791 -23.66 -10.01 23.72
N GLN A 792 -23.33 -9.59 24.95
CA GLN A 792 -23.89 -8.39 25.56
C GLN A 792 -23.35 -7.10 24.93
N LEU A 793 -22.14 -7.14 24.36
CA LEU A 793 -21.56 -6.01 23.64
C LEU A 793 -22.41 -5.53 22.47
N ARG A 794 -23.28 -6.40 21.96
CA ARG A 794 -24.22 -6.05 20.89
C ARG A 794 -25.14 -4.87 21.25
N SER A 795 -25.42 -4.63 22.53
CA SER A 795 -26.24 -3.49 22.98
C SER A 795 -25.57 -2.14 22.72
N PHE A 796 -24.27 -2.15 22.47
CA PHE A 796 -23.48 -0.96 22.14
C PHE A 796 -23.20 -0.80 20.64
N TRP A 797 -23.82 -1.64 19.78
CA TRP A 797 -23.67 -1.47 18.35
C TRP A 797 -24.38 -0.22 17.87
N ARG A 798 -23.69 0.55 17.06
CA ARG A 798 -24.19 1.77 16.45
C ARG A 798 -24.00 1.74 14.95
N LEU A 799 -25.02 2.21 14.22
CA LEU A 799 -24.91 2.45 12.77
C LEU A 799 -24.36 3.85 12.55
N TYR A 800 -23.25 3.94 11.86
CA TYR A 800 -22.63 5.19 11.42
C TYR A 800 -23.09 5.50 10.00
N PRO A 801 -23.71 6.68 9.74
CA PRO A 801 -24.38 6.94 8.46
C PRO A 801 -23.41 7.29 7.34
N GLY A 802 -22.19 7.66 7.68
CA GLY A 802 -21.15 7.94 6.69
C GLY A 802 -20.20 9.05 7.08
N VAL A 803 -19.05 9.06 6.41
CA VAL A 803 -18.01 10.08 6.53
C VAL A 803 -17.62 10.59 5.14
N ASN A 804 -17.46 11.91 5.03
CA ASN A 804 -17.01 12.56 3.81
C ASN A 804 -15.62 13.14 4.01
N ARG A 805 -14.77 13.00 3.00
CA ARG A 805 -13.44 13.61 2.96
C ARG A 805 -13.31 14.41 1.69
N LEU A 806 -12.76 15.60 1.79
CA LEU A 806 -12.50 16.47 0.65
C LEU A 806 -11.12 17.08 0.77
N ARG A 807 -10.33 16.90 -0.29
CA ARG A 807 -8.97 17.39 -0.42
C ARG A 807 -8.81 18.18 -1.71
N ALA A 808 -7.99 19.22 -1.71
CA ALA A 808 -7.60 19.97 -2.88
C ALA A 808 -6.10 20.23 -2.90
N ASN A 809 -5.52 20.24 -4.09
CA ASN A 809 -4.13 20.60 -4.33
C ASN A 809 -4.06 21.52 -5.55
N LEU A 810 -3.25 22.58 -5.47
CA LEU A 810 -3.03 23.54 -6.52
C LEU A 810 -1.52 23.81 -6.66
N SER A 811 -1.02 23.78 -7.88
CA SER A 811 0.35 24.15 -8.20
C SER A 811 0.36 25.13 -9.37
N TYR A 812 1.18 26.16 -9.25
CA TYR A 812 1.38 27.17 -10.29
C TYR A 812 2.87 27.36 -10.58
N ASP A 813 3.30 27.09 -11.80
CA ASP A 813 4.69 27.24 -12.24
C ASP A 813 4.98 28.73 -12.51
N LEU A 814 5.66 29.39 -11.56
CA LEU A 814 6.13 30.79 -11.71
C LEU A 814 7.19 30.89 -12.80
N ARG A 815 8.10 29.93 -12.83
CA ARG A 815 9.17 29.74 -13.81
C ARG A 815 9.40 28.24 -14.00
N ARG A 816 10.17 27.85 -15.03
CA ARG A 816 10.53 26.43 -15.26
C ARG A 816 11.11 25.72 -14.02
N ALA A 817 11.83 26.48 -13.19
CA ALA A 817 12.52 25.97 -12.01
C ALA A 817 11.79 26.22 -10.68
N LEU A 818 10.69 26.98 -10.68
CA LEU A 818 10.04 27.39 -9.42
C LEU A 818 8.50 27.36 -9.55
N SER A 819 7.85 26.64 -8.65
CA SER A 819 6.39 26.55 -8.55
C SER A 819 5.91 26.93 -7.15
N LEU A 820 4.76 27.58 -7.10
CA LEU A 820 3.96 27.72 -5.88
C LEU A 820 3.07 26.50 -5.71
N VAL A 821 2.94 26.01 -4.51
CA VAL A 821 2.07 24.87 -4.17
C VAL A 821 1.15 25.27 -3.03
N ALA A 822 -0.13 24.98 -3.15
CA ALA A 822 -1.11 25.12 -2.07
C ALA A 822 -1.87 23.79 -1.90
N THR A 823 -2.02 23.32 -0.68
CA THR A 823 -2.73 22.10 -0.35
C THR A 823 -3.78 22.39 0.70
N ALA A 824 -4.92 21.74 0.58
CA ALA A 824 -5.99 21.79 1.57
C ALA A 824 -6.48 20.37 1.82
N ASP A 825 -6.44 19.96 3.08
CA ASP A 825 -6.89 18.65 3.54
C ASP A 825 -8.06 18.81 4.50
N ASN A 826 -8.91 17.78 4.60
CA ASN A 826 -10.11 17.80 5.41
C ASN A 826 -10.92 19.10 5.25
N LEU A 827 -11.19 19.53 4.00
CA LEU A 827 -11.88 20.79 3.69
C LEU A 827 -13.27 20.89 4.32
N LEU A 828 -13.90 19.75 4.64
CA LEU A 828 -15.21 19.68 5.29
C LEU A 828 -15.15 19.81 6.81
N ASP A 829 -13.94 19.86 7.37
CA ASP A 829 -13.67 20.04 8.80
C ASP A 829 -14.26 18.94 9.69
N HIS A 830 -14.29 17.70 9.20
CA HIS A 830 -14.72 16.54 9.99
C HIS A 830 -13.63 16.12 10.97
N GLN A 831 -13.86 16.31 12.25
CA GLN A 831 -12.90 16.00 13.31
C GLN A 831 -13.25 14.74 14.10
N PHE A 832 -14.46 14.20 13.96
CA PHE A 832 -15.01 13.09 14.74
C PHE A 832 -15.80 12.11 13.89
N GLY A 833 -16.12 10.93 14.47
CA GLY A 833 -17.06 9.98 13.88
C GLY A 833 -16.46 9.00 12.88
N GLU A 834 -15.14 8.78 12.95
CA GLU A 834 -14.42 7.89 12.05
C GLU A 834 -13.20 7.26 12.75
N PRO A 835 -13.09 5.93 12.76
CA PRO A 835 -14.08 4.88 12.41
C PRO A 835 -15.17 4.73 13.47
N ASP A 836 -15.06 5.42 14.59
CA ASP A 836 -15.89 5.39 15.78
C ASP A 836 -16.19 6.80 16.31
N ASN A 837 -16.79 6.90 17.48
CA ASN A 837 -17.14 8.17 18.10
C ASN A 837 -16.15 8.67 19.15
N VAL A 838 -14.98 8.04 19.27
CA VAL A 838 -13.92 8.52 20.22
C VAL A 838 -12.66 9.00 19.50
N THR A 839 -12.49 8.66 18.21
CA THR A 839 -11.34 9.11 17.42
C THR A 839 -11.45 10.60 17.10
N VAL A 840 -10.40 11.37 17.39
CA VAL A 840 -10.29 12.80 17.06
C VAL A 840 -9.24 13.00 15.99
N LEU A 841 -9.62 13.72 14.95
CA LEU A 841 -8.77 14.07 13.80
C LEU A 841 -8.49 15.58 13.79
N PRO A 842 -7.36 16.03 13.22
CA PRO A 842 -7.18 17.43 12.88
C PRO A 842 -8.30 17.93 11.96
N GLY A 843 -8.76 19.13 12.19
CA GLY A 843 -9.72 19.79 11.33
C GLY A 843 -9.13 20.20 9.98
N ARG A 844 -9.79 21.15 9.32
CA ARG A 844 -9.36 21.68 8.03
C ARG A 844 -7.90 22.13 8.10
N THR A 845 -7.06 21.57 7.23
CA THR A 845 -5.64 21.91 7.13
C THR A 845 -5.38 22.62 5.81
N ILE A 846 -4.80 23.83 5.87
CA ILE A 846 -4.41 24.60 4.69
C ILE A 846 -2.91 24.88 4.78
N ALA A 847 -2.17 24.54 3.73
CA ALA A 847 -0.74 24.77 3.66
C ALA A 847 -0.34 25.37 2.32
N GLY A 848 0.69 26.21 2.35
CA GLY A 848 1.32 26.81 1.19
C GLY A 848 2.81 26.51 1.15
N GLY A 849 3.40 26.47 -0.03
CA GLY A 849 4.81 26.14 -0.17
C GLY A 849 5.42 26.48 -1.52
N LEU A 850 6.69 26.20 -1.62
CA LEU A 850 7.52 26.38 -2.80
C LEU A 850 8.09 25.03 -3.24
N ARG A 851 8.14 24.84 -4.55
CA ARG A 851 8.84 23.73 -5.18
C ARG A 851 9.89 24.28 -6.14
N ALA A 852 11.13 23.96 -5.92
CA ALA A 852 12.26 24.37 -6.78
C ALA A 852 12.89 23.15 -7.46
N ARG A 853 13.24 23.30 -8.75
CA ARG A 853 13.87 22.25 -9.57
C ARG A 853 15.19 22.80 -10.13
N PHE A 854 16.26 22.01 -10.01
CA PHE A 854 17.63 22.39 -10.41
C PHE A 854 18.24 21.37 -11.35
#